data_782114ce52dfce7215704bb3438e88f9
#
_entry.id   782114ce52dfce7215704bb3438e88f9
#
_cell.length_a   1.000
_cell.length_b   1.000
_cell.length_c   1.000
_cell.angle_alpha   90.00
_cell.angle_beta   90.00
_cell.angle_gamma   90.00
#
_symmetry.space_group_name_H-M   'P 1'
#
loop_
_entity.id
_entity.type
_entity.pdbx_description
1 polymer ?
#
loop_
_entity_poly.entity_id
_entity_poly.type
_entity_poly.pdbx_seq_one_letter_code
_entity_poly.pdbx_strand_id
1 'polypeptide(L)'
;TRKPTDTMEGSLTAEGGNYRTHNFEGYLSGPLGDKAQGRIAFRTEDSDKGWQVSNTRGERLGENHRDGWRASLAFQPTDKVDIDLSYFGWRNKSDTVAAQGIGFTPATAASPFNAPGLVSYIVNNKPTKASQADWAPLSVRGADAGAGVGIRDPYREDDKFDTGKLRIAWDVADHVTLVSLTSYNKLTRDAVFDWSGAPYEILIQKAHGEIESTAEELHLEGVTDKGSWLVGGYVAHDKILDMNRTLLGQNANVGTIRYVGSTLLATPFNSFGYTALQMSQAFRTYEDVGNIETDTWSLFANADRQLAQDLKLTLGIRYSQDKQDYVGCSRDYNGSMLVNVNVVNRALFAGAYGLVAPITTNGCNTFDPATKSFGLVKSKLDEDNIAWRAALDWTASETVLVYGSVSRGAKAGATPINAANIATQNAPATQEMLTAYEVGVKAGLFDRRVQANLSAFYYDYQDKQLSVYFADPIYTALARLANVPKAEAHGLDGDITWRATRAVTFIASATLLHTEVKGYTGINAAGQPQSFDGAPFLYSPKFQGGLTALFHQPIGGGLELNAALNGRYQSKSQADLDGNPLFVIDSYGLLNASVGIGNPDKGWDLSIWGRNITDEYYWSAVSSNANVVVRFPGKPTTWGASLNWKF
;
A
#
# COMPACT_ATOMS: atom_id res chain seq x y z
N THR A 1 -14.86 10.30 10.97
CA THR A 1 -16.24 9.81 10.67
C THR A 1 -17.24 10.77 11.26
N ARG A 2 -18.27 11.16 10.49
CA ARG A 2 -19.34 12.00 11.04
C ARG A 2 -20.25 11.13 11.92
N LYS A 3 -20.56 11.60 13.12
CA LYS A 3 -21.55 10.99 14.01
C LYS A 3 -22.96 11.16 13.45
N PRO A 4 -23.93 10.32 13.86
CA PRO A 4 -25.36 10.62 13.68
C PRO A 4 -25.74 11.99 14.26
N THR A 5 -26.78 12.60 13.72
CA THR A 5 -27.22 13.97 14.04
C THR A 5 -28.54 14.01 14.82
N ASP A 6 -28.73 15.04 15.61
CA ASP A 6 -29.97 15.24 16.39
C ASP A 6 -31.14 15.75 15.52
N THR A 7 -30.84 16.22 14.32
CA THR A 7 -31.83 16.66 13.33
C THR A 7 -31.77 15.78 12.09
N MET A 8 -32.91 15.59 11.44
CA MET A 8 -32.98 14.88 10.19
C MET A 8 -32.21 15.64 9.10
N GLU A 9 -31.21 15.01 8.50
CA GLU A 9 -30.47 15.56 7.38
C GLU A 9 -30.11 14.47 6.39
N GLY A 10 -29.97 14.83 5.13
CA GLY A 10 -29.56 13.92 4.09
C GLY A 10 -28.84 14.60 2.94
N SER A 11 -28.14 13.78 2.14
CA SER A 11 -27.56 14.25 0.89
C SER A 11 -27.56 13.12 -0.13
N LEU A 12 -27.77 13.49 -1.39
CA LEU A 12 -27.61 12.62 -2.55
C LEU A 12 -26.71 13.31 -3.56
N THR A 13 -25.73 12.57 -4.09
CA THR A 13 -24.85 13.02 -5.18
C THR A 13 -24.91 12.03 -6.32
N ALA A 14 -25.10 12.53 -7.54
CA ALA A 14 -24.97 11.77 -8.78
C ALA A 14 -23.85 12.38 -9.62
N GLU A 15 -22.99 11.54 -10.16
CA GLU A 15 -21.87 11.96 -11.00
C GLU A 15 -21.84 11.15 -12.28
N GLY A 16 -21.59 11.82 -13.43
CA GLY A 16 -21.40 11.18 -14.74
C GLY A 16 -20.16 11.74 -15.41
N GLY A 17 -19.43 10.89 -16.16
CA GLY A 17 -18.16 11.30 -16.76
C GLY A 17 -17.72 10.46 -17.96
N ASN A 18 -16.51 10.76 -18.46
CA ASN A 18 -15.88 9.94 -19.48
C ASN A 18 -15.62 8.51 -18.97
N TYR A 19 -15.24 7.59 -19.85
CA TYR A 19 -15.13 6.15 -19.57
C TYR A 19 -16.45 5.50 -19.09
N ARG A 20 -17.61 6.10 -19.42
CA ARG A 20 -18.95 5.70 -18.93
C ARG A 20 -19.02 5.69 -17.42
N THR A 21 -18.42 6.69 -16.79
CA THR A 21 -18.47 6.83 -15.34
C THR A 21 -19.88 7.26 -14.91
N HIS A 22 -20.41 6.58 -13.86
CA HIS A 22 -21.67 6.90 -13.21
C HIS A 22 -21.57 6.51 -11.73
N ASN A 23 -21.36 7.51 -10.89
CA ASN A 23 -21.18 7.34 -9.45
C ASN A 23 -22.40 7.87 -8.71
N PHE A 24 -22.76 7.20 -7.61
CA PHE A 24 -23.80 7.66 -6.71
C PHE A 24 -23.31 7.58 -5.28
N GLU A 25 -23.61 8.62 -4.50
CA GLU A 25 -23.39 8.57 -3.06
C GLU A 25 -24.54 9.25 -2.33
N GLY A 26 -24.77 8.83 -1.09
CA GLY A 26 -25.76 9.48 -0.27
C GLY A 26 -25.70 9.08 1.18
N TYR A 27 -26.35 9.88 2.01
CA TYR A 27 -26.55 9.54 3.41
C TYR A 27 -27.89 10.09 3.91
N LEU A 28 -28.36 9.44 4.97
CA LEU A 28 -29.46 9.90 5.81
C LEU A 28 -29.04 9.80 7.27
N SER A 29 -29.27 10.84 8.05
CA SER A 29 -28.91 10.92 9.46
C SER A 29 -30.01 11.63 10.24
N GLY A 30 -30.29 11.19 11.48
CA GLY A 30 -31.28 11.84 12.32
C GLY A 30 -31.62 11.06 13.58
N PRO A 31 -32.54 11.59 14.39
CA PRO A 31 -32.98 10.97 15.62
C PRO A 31 -33.80 9.69 15.34
N LEU A 32 -33.58 8.66 16.15
CA LEU A 32 -34.38 7.42 16.21
C LEU A 32 -35.26 7.37 17.46
N GLY A 33 -35.19 8.42 18.28
CA GLY A 33 -35.88 8.60 19.54
C GLY A 33 -35.12 9.61 20.40
N ASP A 34 -35.56 9.79 21.65
CA ASP A 34 -34.99 10.83 22.55
C ASP A 34 -33.54 10.56 22.95
N LYS A 35 -33.10 9.30 22.85
CA LYS A 35 -31.78 8.83 23.33
C LYS A 35 -30.94 8.16 22.25
N ALA A 36 -31.41 8.16 21.02
CA ALA A 36 -30.71 7.45 19.95
C ALA A 36 -30.74 8.24 18.64
N GLN A 37 -29.63 8.26 17.94
CA GLN A 37 -29.47 8.83 16.61
C GLN A 37 -28.86 7.76 15.68
N GLY A 38 -29.32 7.77 14.43
CA GLY A 38 -28.88 6.85 13.40
C GLY A 38 -28.33 7.56 12.17
N ARG A 39 -27.37 6.93 11.50
CA ARG A 39 -26.87 7.39 10.21
C ARG A 39 -26.58 6.19 9.31
N ILE A 40 -27.07 6.26 8.08
CA ILE A 40 -26.71 5.34 7.01
C ILE A 40 -26.06 6.13 5.87
N ALA A 41 -25.09 5.54 5.19
CA ALA A 41 -24.45 6.13 4.02
C ALA A 41 -24.06 5.02 3.03
N PHE A 42 -24.08 5.37 1.76
CA PHE A 42 -23.63 4.49 0.68
C PHE A 42 -22.87 5.28 -0.38
N ARG A 43 -22.03 4.58 -1.15
CA ARG A 43 -21.34 5.09 -2.33
C ARG A 43 -21.13 3.98 -3.32
N THR A 44 -21.43 4.25 -4.62
CA THR A 44 -21.04 3.40 -5.74
C THR A 44 -20.14 4.18 -6.68
N GLU A 45 -19.13 3.53 -7.22
CA GLU A 45 -18.22 4.09 -8.21
C GLU A 45 -18.11 3.12 -9.38
N ASP A 46 -18.68 3.48 -10.51
CA ASP A 46 -18.71 2.66 -11.70
C ASP A 46 -18.13 3.39 -12.92
N SER A 47 -17.29 2.68 -13.67
CA SER A 47 -16.76 3.10 -14.97
C SER A 47 -16.70 1.87 -15.88
N ASP A 48 -17.72 1.69 -16.73
CA ASP A 48 -17.93 0.49 -17.58
C ASP A 48 -17.08 0.49 -18.84
N LYS A 49 -16.12 1.37 -18.98
CA LYS A 49 -15.21 1.42 -20.11
C LYS A 49 -13.78 1.56 -19.64
N GLY A 50 -13.05 0.49 -19.75
CA GLY A 50 -11.63 0.46 -19.40
C GLY A 50 -10.83 1.55 -20.13
N TRP A 51 -9.96 2.22 -19.40
CA TRP A 51 -9.15 3.33 -19.92
C TRP A 51 -7.85 2.88 -20.59
N GLN A 52 -7.33 1.67 -20.27
CA GLN A 52 -6.20 1.06 -20.98
C GLN A 52 -6.68 0.31 -22.23
N VAL A 53 -5.88 0.37 -23.29
CA VAL A 53 -6.17 -0.25 -24.58
C VAL A 53 -4.96 -1.08 -25.00
N SER A 54 -5.19 -2.36 -25.31
CA SER A 54 -4.15 -3.24 -25.83
C SER A 54 -3.63 -2.71 -27.18
N ASN A 55 -2.31 -2.52 -27.27
CA ASN A 55 -1.66 -2.05 -28.50
C ASN A 55 -1.82 -3.03 -29.67
N THR A 56 -1.97 -4.32 -29.38
CA THR A 56 -1.98 -5.39 -30.38
C THR A 56 -3.37 -5.92 -30.71
N ARG A 57 -4.36 -5.76 -29.82
CA ARG A 57 -5.69 -6.39 -29.95
C ARG A 57 -6.87 -5.43 -29.84
N GLY A 58 -6.67 -4.24 -29.29
CA GLY A 58 -7.74 -3.26 -29.06
C GLY A 58 -8.68 -3.61 -27.89
N GLU A 59 -8.41 -4.68 -27.16
CA GLU A 59 -9.08 -5.04 -25.88
C GLU A 59 -8.86 -3.93 -24.84
N ARG A 60 -9.72 -3.87 -23.82
CA ARG A 60 -9.63 -2.86 -22.76
C ARG A 60 -9.53 -3.47 -21.39
N LEU A 61 -8.81 -2.76 -20.50
CA LEU A 61 -8.75 -2.97 -19.05
C LEU A 61 -8.87 -1.61 -18.32
N GLY A 62 -9.13 -1.67 -17.03
CA GLY A 62 -9.24 -0.49 -16.19
C GLY A 62 -10.67 -0.02 -15.98
N GLU A 63 -11.67 -0.93 -16.11
CA GLU A 63 -13.01 -0.73 -15.56
C GLU A 63 -12.95 -0.60 -14.04
N ASN A 64 -13.86 0.18 -13.46
CA ASN A 64 -13.92 0.39 -12.03
C ASN A 64 -15.33 0.09 -11.52
N HIS A 65 -15.43 -0.79 -10.51
CA HIS A 65 -16.69 -1.18 -9.87
C HIS A 65 -16.45 -1.29 -8.37
N ARG A 66 -16.89 -0.27 -7.63
CA ARG A 66 -16.70 -0.20 -6.17
C ARG A 66 -17.97 0.22 -5.47
N ASP A 67 -18.33 -0.50 -4.42
CA ASP A 67 -19.45 -0.19 -3.54
C ASP A 67 -18.94 -0.04 -2.12
N GLY A 68 -19.52 0.91 -1.39
CA GLY A 68 -19.26 1.10 0.02
C GLY A 68 -20.52 1.51 0.77
N TRP A 69 -20.63 1.06 2.01
CA TRP A 69 -21.76 1.40 2.89
C TRP A 69 -21.32 1.52 4.33
N ARG A 70 -22.08 2.31 5.06
CA ARG A 70 -21.88 2.52 6.50
C ARG A 70 -23.23 2.66 7.21
N ALA A 71 -23.32 2.04 8.37
CA ALA A 71 -24.38 2.29 9.34
C ALA A 71 -23.73 2.69 10.67
N SER A 72 -24.31 3.68 11.34
CA SER A 72 -23.86 4.14 12.66
C SER A 72 -25.04 4.41 13.55
N LEU A 73 -24.92 4.04 14.82
CA LEU A 73 -25.89 4.29 15.88
C LEU A 73 -25.13 4.97 17.03
N ALA A 74 -25.63 6.11 17.48
CA ALA A 74 -25.24 6.72 18.73
C ALA A 74 -26.41 6.55 19.71
N PHE A 75 -26.12 6.04 20.91
CA PHE A 75 -27.13 5.75 21.93
C PHE A 75 -26.65 6.21 23.30
N GLN A 76 -27.46 7.03 23.96
CA GLN A 76 -27.18 7.58 25.28
C GLN A 76 -28.23 7.10 26.29
N PRO A 77 -28.08 5.88 26.87
CA PRO A 77 -29.08 5.31 27.78
C PRO A 77 -29.27 6.12 29.04
N THR A 78 -28.20 6.78 29.54
CA THR A 78 -28.16 7.68 30.67
C THR A 78 -27.26 8.87 30.36
N ASP A 79 -27.32 9.93 31.17
CA ASP A 79 -26.47 11.12 31.03
C ASP A 79 -24.97 10.84 31.25
N LYS A 80 -24.63 9.65 31.71
CA LYS A 80 -23.25 9.22 32.02
C LYS A 80 -22.69 8.16 31.06
N VAL A 81 -23.48 7.68 30.12
CA VAL A 81 -23.07 6.56 29.25
C VAL A 81 -23.39 6.89 27.80
N ASP A 82 -22.33 6.95 26.97
CA ASP A 82 -22.40 7.07 25.52
C ASP A 82 -22.00 5.76 24.87
N ILE A 83 -22.81 5.26 23.94
CA ILE A 83 -22.55 4.06 23.15
C ILE A 83 -22.60 4.42 21.68
N ASP A 84 -21.48 4.21 20.98
CA ASP A 84 -21.37 4.36 19.53
C ASP A 84 -21.15 2.99 18.89
N LEU A 85 -22.10 2.54 18.06
CA LEU A 85 -21.96 1.33 17.24
C LEU A 85 -21.84 1.72 15.79
N SER A 86 -20.89 1.17 15.06
CA SER A 86 -20.77 1.39 13.62
C SER A 86 -20.39 0.12 12.89
N TYR A 87 -20.97 -0.05 11.70
CA TYR A 87 -20.58 -1.04 10.72
C TYR A 87 -20.23 -0.33 9.42
N PHE A 88 -19.13 -0.74 8.80
CA PHE A 88 -18.67 -0.25 7.50
C PHE A 88 -18.23 -1.43 6.65
N GLY A 89 -18.65 -1.45 5.38
CA GLY A 89 -18.20 -2.43 4.42
C GLY A 89 -17.95 -1.82 3.06
N TRP A 90 -17.07 -2.44 2.27
CA TRP A 90 -16.89 -2.12 0.86
C TRP A 90 -16.59 -3.38 0.04
N ARG A 91 -16.86 -3.28 -1.27
CA ARG A 91 -16.53 -4.27 -2.28
C ARG A 91 -15.84 -3.60 -3.44
N ASN A 92 -14.86 -4.29 -4.03
CA ASN A 92 -14.14 -3.83 -5.23
C ASN A 92 -14.08 -4.98 -6.23
N LYS A 93 -14.72 -4.78 -7.38
CA LYS A 93 -14.76 -5.74 -8.50
C LYS A 93 -14.19 -5.12 -9.78
N SER A 94 -13.22 -4.23 -9.62
CA SER A 94 -12.57 -3.51 -10.72
C SER A 94 -11.61 -4.41 -11.50
N ASP A 95 -11.29 -4.01 -12.73
CA ASP A 95 -10.17 -4.60 -13.44
C ASP A 95 -8.84 -4.24 -12.76
N THR A 96 -7.87 -5.16 -12.83
CA THR A 96 -6.48 -4.83 -12.50
C THR A 96 -5.86 -4.00 -13.61
N VAL A 97 -4.97 -3.07 -13.22
CA VAL A 97 -4.25 -2.20 -14.17
C VAL A 97 -3.11 -2.99 -14.82
N ALA A 98 -3.05 -3.00 -16.15
CA ALA A 98 -1.96 -3.63 -16.88
C ALA A 98 -0.67 -2.80 -16.76
N ALA A 99 0.44 -3.48 -16.57
CA ALA A 99 1.76 -2.89 -16.63
C ALA A 99 2.16 -2.48 -18.06
N GLN A 100 3.20 -1.65 -18.17
CA GLN A 100 3.78 -1.21 -19.45
C GLN A 100 5.24 -1.64 -19.52
N GLY A 101 5.60 -2.53 -20.43
CA GLY A 101 6.98 -2.97 -20.67
C GLY A 101 7.85 -1.84 -21.23
N ILE A 102 8.98 -1.54 -20.61
CA ILE A 102 9.86 -0.41 -20.98
C ILE A 102 11.30 -0.80 -21.28
N GLY A 103 11.73 -1.98 -20.85
CA GLY A 103 13.12 -2.40 -21.02
C GLY A 103 13.40 -3.77 -20.42
N PHE A 104 14.68 -4.09 -20.32
CA PHE A 104 15.17 -5.35 -19.78
C PHE A 104 16.26 -5.10 -18.74
N THR A 105 16.22 -5.90 -17.68
CA THR A 105 17.31 -6.01 -16.71
C THR A 105 17.63 -7.49 -16.58
N PRO A 106 18.64 -8.01 -17.29
CA PRO A 106 19.02 -9.41 -17.16
C PRO A 106 19.46 -9.70 -15.73
N ALA A 107 19.02 -10.84 -15.19
CA ALA A 107 19.38 -11.26 -13.84
C ALA A 107 20.90 -11.40 -13.65
N THR A 108 21.61 -11.88 -14.66
CA THR A 108 23.09 -11.89 -14.71
C THR A 108 23.57 -11.64 -16.13
N ALA A 109 24.84 -11.21 -16.28
CA ALA A 109 25.50 -11.16 -17.59
C ALA A 109 25.61 -12.56 -18.24
N ALA A 110 25.59 -13.61 -17.44
CA ALA A 110 25.65 -15.01 -17.92
C ALA A 110 24.26 -15.56 -18.33
N SER A 111 23.17 -14.91 -17.92
CA SER A 111 21.80 -15.32 -18.26
C SER A 111 21.01 -14.20 -18.97
N PRO A 112 21.45 -13.75 -20.16
CA PRO A 112 20.78 -12.65 -20.88
C PRO A 112 19.59 -13.14 -21.73
N PHE A 113 18.94 -14.25 -21.36
CA PHE A 113 17.96 -14.91 -22.22
C PHE A 113 16.61 -14.22 -22.18
N ASN A 114 16.36 -13.45 -23.22
CA ASN A 114 15.04 -12.89 -23.50
C ASN A 114 14.45 -13.52 -24.76
N ALA A 115 13.16 -13.80 -24.76
CA ALA A 115 12.47 -14.30 -25.94
C ALA A 115 12.60 -13.29 -27.10
N PRO A 116 13.07 -13.69 -28.32
CA PRO A 116 13.33 -12.75 -29.40
C PRO A 116 12.11 -11.91 -29.79
N GLY A 117 10.92 -12.50 -29.81
CA GLY A 117 9.68 -11.77 -30.10
C GLY A 117 9.33 -10.73 -29.04
N LEU A 118 9.60 -11.01 -27.78
CA LEU A 118 9.40 -10.08 -26.65
C LEU A 118 10.35 -8.88 -26.76
N VAL A 119 11.64 -9.11 -27.07
CA VAL A 119 12.61 -8.03 -27.29
C VAL A 119 12.14 -7.09 -28.39
N SER A 120 11.76 -7.67 -29.55
CA SER A 120 11.23 -6.90 -30.67
C SER A 120 9.98 -6.12 -30.29
N TYR A 121 9.06 -6.72 -29.54
CA TYR A 121 7.84 -6.04 -29.07
C TYR A 121 8.16 -4.81 -28.21
N ILE A 122 8.97 -4.97 -27.16
CA ILE A 122 9.29 -3.88 -26.22
C ILE A 122 10.04 -2.74 -26.91
N VAL A 123 10.97 -3.05 -27.82
CA VAL A 123 11.69 -2.01 -28.58
C VAL A 123 10.77 -1.20 -29.45
N ASN A 124 9.83 -1.85 -30.15
CA ASN A 124 8.95 -1.22 -31.14
C ASN A 124 7.66 -0.61 -30.56
N ASN A 125 7.28 -0.97 -29.33
CA ASN A 125 6.02 -0.54 -28.70
C ASN A 125 6.24 0.18 -27.36
N LYS A 126 7.26 1.03 -27.27
CA LYS A 126 7.49 1.83 -26.05
C LYS A 126 6.27 2.70 -25.77
N PRO A 127 5.67 2.60 -24.56
CA PRO A 127 4.50 3.39 -24.22
C PRO A 127 4.83 4.88 -24.14
N THR A 128 3.98 5.71 -24.74
CA THR A 128 4.05 7.18 -24.73
C THR A 128 2.82 7.83 -24.08
N LYS A 129 1.83 7.02 -23.71
CA LYS A 129 0.57 7.46 -23.08
C LYS A 129 0.14 6.47 -22.01
N ALA A 130 -0.58 6.96 -21.01
CA ALA A 130 -1.13 6.14 -19.94
C ALA A 130 -2.05 5.01 -20.46
N SER A 131 -2.84 5.29 -21.50
CA SER A 131 -3.79 4.32 -22.06
C SER A 131 -3.15 3.21 -22.90
N GLN A 132 -1.89 3.34 -23.31
CA GLN A 132 -1.20 2.30 -24.08
C GLN A 132 -0.68 1.21 -23.15
N ALA A 133 -1.13 -0.01 -23.34
CA ALA A 133 -0.65 -1.16 -22.57
C ALA A 133 -0.77 -2.44 -23.41
N ASP A 134 -0.18 -3.52 -22.91
CA ASP A 134 -0.49 -4.86 -23.37
C ASP A 134 -0.36 -5.85 -22.21
N TRP A 135 -1.04 -6.97 -22.36
CA TRP A 135 -1.08 -8.05 -21.38
C TRP A 135 -1.22 -9.39 -22.09
N ALA A 136 -0.88 -10.48 -21.42
CA ALA A 136 -0.96 -11.82 -21.97
C ALA A 136 -2.43 -12.18 -22.27
N PRO A 137 -2.80 -12.47 -23.54
CA PRO A 137 -4.16 -12.92 -23.86
C PRO A 137 -4.40 -14.35 -23.33
N LEU A 138 -5.67 -14.72 -23.18
CA LEU A 138 -6.06 -16.07 -22.75
C LEU A 138 -5.45 -17.20 -23.59
N SER A 139 -5.21 -16.93 -24.88
CA SER A 139 -4.66 -17.91 -25.82
C SER A 139 -3.22 -18.34 -25.52
N VAL A 140 -2.42 -17.49 -24.81
CA VAL A 140 -1.02 -17.82 -24.47
C VAL A 140 -0.84 -18.21 -23.02
N ARG A 141 -1.81 -17.93 -22.13
CA ARG A 141 -1.69 -18.22 -20.70
C ARG A 141 -1.73 -19.71 -20.41
N GLY A 142 -0.56 -20.31 -20.16
CA GLY A 142 -0.37 -21.74 -19.91
C GLY A 142 -0.70 -22.61 -21.11
N ALA A 143 -0.71 -22.10 -22.33
CA ALA A 143 -1.10 -22.85 -23.52
C ALA A 143 -0.19 -24.03 -23.82
N ASP A 144 1.10 -23.90 -23.49
CA ASP A 144 2.13 -24.93 -23.66
C ASP A 144 2.36 -25.81 -22.43
N ALA A 145 1.71 -25.50 -21.31
CA ALA A 145 1.93 -26.18 -20.03
C ALA A 145 0.92 -27.32 -19.76
N GLY A 146 0.00 -27.58 -20.71
CA GLY A 146 -1.02 -28.62 -20.58
C GLY A 146 -2.30 -28.19 -19.90
N ALA A 147 -3.32 -29.04 -19.92
CA ALA A 147 -4.61 -28.74 -19.35
C ALA A 147 -4.54 -28.56 -17.83
N GLY A 148 -5.12 -27.47 -17.32
CA GLY A 148 -5.23 -27.20 -15.89
C GLY A 148 -4.05 -26.42 -15.26
N VAL A 149 -3.01 -26.10 -16.02
CA VAL A 149 -1.84 -25.36 -15.50
C VAL A 149 -2.02 -23.84 -15.57
N GLY A 150 -2.79 -23.34 -16.54
CA GLY A 150 -2.89 -21.90 -16.76
C GLY A 150 -3.83 -21.18 -15.78
N ILE A 151 -3.50 -19.93 -15.44
CA ILE A 151 -4.40 -18.99 -14.79
C ILE A 151 -5.29 -18.36 -15.88
N ARG A 152 -6.55 -18.79 -15.94
CA ARG A 152 -7.49 -18.36 -16.99
C ARG A 152 -8.53 -17.35 -16.54
N ASP A 153 -8.51 -16.99 -15.27
CA ASP A 153 -9.40 -15.98 -14.71
C ASP A 153 -9.20 -14.62 -15.38
N PRO A 154 -10.24 -13.76 -15.45
CA PRO A 154 -10.09 -12.38 -15.91
C PRO A 154 -9.09 -11.59 -15.06
N TYR A 155 -8.44 -10.58 -15.62
CA TYR A 155 -7.60 -9.63 -14.91
C TYR A 155 -8.48 -8.68 -14.08
N ARG A 156 -8.89 -9.14 -12.91
CA ARG A 156 -9.87 -8.47 -12.05
C ARG A 156 -9.53 -8.68 -10.58
N GLU A 157 -9.95 -7.70 -9.78
CA GLU A 157 -10.02 -7.78 -8.32
C GLU A 157 -11.42 -8.24 -7.88
N ASP A 158 -11.54 -8.95 -6.77
CA ASP A 158 -12.78 -9.18 -6.00
C ASP A 158 -12.42 -9.06 -4.52
N ASP A 159 -12.30 -7.82 -4.06
CA ASP A 159 -11.91 -7.52 -2.68
C ASP A 159 -13.15 -7.22 -1.85
N LYS A 160 -13.16 -7.66 -0.60
CA LYS A 160 -14.25 -7.48 0.36
C LYS A 160 -13.68 -7.08 1.70
N PHE A 161 -14.22 -6.02 2.26
CA PHE A 161 -13.86 -5.57 3.61
C PHE A 161 -15.12 -5.30 4.42
N ASP A 162 -15.12 -5.79 5.65
CA ASP A 162 -16.18 -5.57 6.62
C ASP A 162 -15.56 -5.22 7.97
N THR A 163 -16.08 -4.21 8.66
CA THR A 163 -15.65 -3.83 10.01
C THR A 163 -16.83 -3.44 10.88
N GLY A 164 -16.85 -4.01 12.08
CA GLY A 164 -17.74 -3.60 13.18
C GLY A 164 -16.94 -2.92 14.28
N LYS A 165 -17.47 -1.83 14.84
CA LYS A 165 -16.85 -1.09 15.95
C LYS A 165 -17.89 -0.74 16.98
N LEU A 166 -17.54 -0.97 18.26
CA LEU A 166 -18.30 -0.57 19.42
C LEU A 166 -17.42 0.31 20.30
N ARG A 167 -17.92 1.49 20.64
CA ARG A 167 -17.33 2.36 21.66
C ARG A 167 -18.34 2.57 22.78
N ILE A 168 -17.89 2.36 23.99
CA ILE A 168 -18.64 2.67 25.21
C ILE A 168 -17.81 3.68 26.01
N ALA A 169 -18.37 4.83 26.31
CA ALA A 169 -17.79 5.80 27.24
C ALA A 169 -18.70 5.95 28.45
N TRP A 170 -18.13 5.79 29.64
CA TRP A 170 -18.86 5.86 30.90
C TRP A 170 -18.17 6.83 31.86
N ASP A 171 -18.87 7.89 32.22
CA ASP A 171 -18.43 8.83 33.26
C ASP A 171 -18.52 8.18 34.63
N VAL A 172 -17.41 7.58 35.08
CA VAL A 172 -17.31 6.83 36.32
C VAL A 172 -17.16 7.72 37.54
N ALA A 173 -16.64 8.96 37.35
CA ALA A 173 -16.54 9.99 38.38
C ALA A 173 -16.53 11.37 37.70
N ASP A 174 -16.59 12.43 38.51
CA ASP A 174 -16.46 13.80 37.99
C ASP A 174 -15.11 13.95 37.28
N HIS A 175 -15.14 14.38 36.02
CA HIS A 175 -13.97 14.56 35.15
C HIS A 175 -13.17 13.29 34.84
N VAL A 176 -13.74 12.08 35.04
CA VAL A 176 -13.08 10.80 34.73
C VAL A 176 -14.04 9.93 33.92
N THR A 177 -13.62 9.57 32.72
CA THR A 177 -14.37 8.71 31.80
C THR A 177 -13.62 7.39 31.58
N LEU A 178 -14.31 6.26 31.71
CA LEU A 178 -13.83 4.96 31.25
C LEU A 178 -14.30 4.73 29.81
N VAL A 179 -13.37 4.42 28.91
CA VAL A 179 -13.66 4.18 27.50
C VAL A 179 -13.23 2.76 27.12
N SER A 180 -14.15 2.02 26.49
CA SER A 180 -13.90 0.73 25.84
C SER A 180 -14.08 0.88 24.34
N LEU A 181 -13.14 0.36 23.55
CA LEU A 181 -13.14 0.39 22.08
C LEU A 181 -12.92 -1.04 21.56
N THR A 182 -13.99 -1.69 21.13
CA THR A 182 -13.93 -3.03 20.49
C THR A 182 -14.01 -2.90 18.98
N SER A 183 -13.20 -3.63 18.25
CA SER A 183 -13.30 -3.73 16.80
C SER A 183 -13.10 -5.15 16.29
N TYR A 184 -13.86 -5.49 15.24
CA TYR A 184 -13.65 -6.66 14.41
C TYR A 184 -13.54 -6.25 12.95
N ASN A 185 -12.51 -6.74 12.26
CA ASN A 185 -12.25 -6.44 10.86
C ASN A 185 -12.04 -7.74 10.10
N LYS A 186 -12.60 -7.82 8.89
CA LYS A 186 -12.35 -8.91 7.94
C LYS A 186 -12.09 -8.33 6.55
N LEU A 187 -10.94 -8.68 5.98
CA LEU A 187 -10.59 -8.42 4.59
C LEU A 187 -10.45 -9.76 3.87
N THR A 188 -11.08 -9.89 2.71
CA THR A 188 -10.80 -10.97 1.75
C THR A 188 -10.41 -10.32 0.44
N ARG A 189 -9.34 -10.78 -0.17
CA ARG A 189 -8.85 -10.33 -1.46
C ARG A 189 -8.71 -11.50 -2.41
N ASP A 190 -9.28 -11.38 -3.61
CA ASP A 190 -9.04 -12.24 -4.76
C ASP A 190 -8.67 -11.36 -5.95
N ALA A 191 -7.52 -11.61 -6.57
CA ALA A 191 -7.10 -10.77 -7.68
C ALA A 191 -6.23 -11.54 -8.68
N VAL A 192 -6.35 -11.17 -9.97
CA VAL A 192 -5.47 -11.68 -11.03
C VAL A 192 -4.76 -10.51 -11.68
N PHE A 193 -3.43 -10.55 -11.64
CA PHE A 193 -2.56 -9.49 -12.17
C PHE A 193 -1.73 -10.00 -13.33
N ASP A 194 -1.50 -9.14 -14.32
CA ASP A 194 -0.49 -9.35 -15.34
C ASP A 194 0.66 -8.35 -15.15
N TRP A 195 1.83 -8.88 -14.83
CA TRP A 195 3.06 -8.12 -14.67
C TRP A 195 3.91 -8.09 -15.96
N SER A 196 3.39 -8.65 -17.06
CA SER A 196 4.16 -8.87 -18.29
C SER A 196 4.46 -7.57 -19.04
N GLY A 197 3.52 -6.64 -19.07
CA GLY A 197 3.62 -5.40 -19.85
C GLY A 197 3.74 -5.63 -21.37
N ALA A 198 3.35 -6.81 -21.86
CA ALA A 198 3.50 -7.28 -23.22
C ALA A 198 2.47 -8.38 -23.52
N PRO A 199 2.17 -8.68 -24.82
CA PRO A 199 1.24 -9.76 -25.19
C PRO A 199 1.86 -11.16 -25.05
N TYR A 200 2.74 -11.34 -24.06
CA TYR A 200 3.45 -12.57 -23.72
C TYR A 200 3.17 -12.94 -22.28
N GLU A 201 3.12 -14.22 -21.98
CA GLU A 201 3.09 -14.71 -20.61
C GLU A 201 4.48 -14.57 -19.99
N ILE A 202 4.73 -13.53 -19.25
CA ILE A 202 5.98 -13.32 -18.51
C ILE A 202 5.79 -13.71 -17.05
N LEU A 203 4.90 -13.01 -16.37
CA LEU A 203 4.51 -13.25 -15.00
C LEU A 203 3.01 -12.91 -14.83
N ILE A 204 2.20 -13.92 -14.55
CA ILE A 204 0.80 -13.77 -14.18
C ILE A 204 0.64 -14.28 -12.76
N GLN A 205 -0.07 -13.54 -11.94
CA GLN A 205 -0.27 -13.88 -10.54
C GLN A 205 -1.76 -13.89 -10.20
N LYS A 206 -2.19 -14.96 -9.53
CA LYS A 206 -3.50 -15.03 -8.87
C LYS A 206 -3.25 -15.00 -7.36
N ALA A 207 -3.65 -13.90 -6.75
CA ALA A 207 -3.53 -13.70 -5.32
C ALA A 207 -4.85 -14.04 -4.62
N HIS A 208 -4.77 -14.69 -3.47
CA HIS A 208 -5.85 -14.83 -2.51
C HIS A 208 -5.31 -14.46 -1.12
N GLY A 209 -6.03 -13.61 -0.40
CA GLY A 209 -5.64 -13.19 0.93
C GLY A 209 -6.85 -13.03 1.85
N GLU A 210 -6.68 -13.42 3.10
CA GLU A 210 -7.66 -13.17 4.16
C GLU A 210 -6.95 -12.56 5.37
N ILE A 211 -7.57 -11.52 5.94
CA ILE A 211 -7.13 -10.93 7.21
C ILE A 211 -8.35 -10.88 8.12
N GLU A 212 -8.24 -11.49 9.29
CA GLU A 212 -9.20 -11.33 10.39
C GLU A 212 -8.48 -10.68 11.56
N SER A 213 -9.04 -9.61 12.11
CA SER A 213 -8.46 -8.83 13.20
C SER A 213 -9.52 -8.53 14.24
N THR A 214 -9.23 -8.84 15.49
CA THR A 214 -10.05 -8.47 16.65
C THR A 214 -9.20 -7.67 17.61
N ALA A 215 -9.68 -6.50 18.05
CA ALA A 215 -8.96 -5.67 18.99
C ALA A 215 -9.88 -5.07 20.05
N GLU A 216 -9.32 -4.89 21.25
CA GLU A 216 -9.95 -4.19 22.37
C GLU A 216 -8.95 -3.21 22.98
N GLU A 217 -9.42 -1.99 23.22
CA GLU A 217 -8.72 -0.98 24.01
C GLU A 217 -9.61 -0.56 25.18
N LEU A 218 -9.06 -0.58 26.36
CA LEU A 218 -9.71 -0.09 27.58
C LEU A 218 -8.82 0.99 28.20
N HIS A 219 -9.36 2.19 28.39
CA HIS A 219 -8.61 3.25 29.04
C HIS A 219 -9.48 4.12 29.93
N LEU A 220 -8.86 4.72 30.93
CA LEU A 220 -9.36 5.82 31.72
C LEU A 220 -8.76 7.11 31.20
N GLU A 221 -9.59 8.12 31.00
CA GLU A 221 -9.15 9.47 30.68
C GLU A 221 -9.73 10.45 31.68
N GLY A 222 -8.97 11.51 31.97
CA GLY A 222 -9.40 12.51 32.93
C GLY A 222 -8.87 13.90 32.62
N VAL A 223 -9.61 14.91 33.09
CA VAL A 223 -9.27 16.31 32.96
C VAL A 223 -9.05 16.92 34.35
N THR A 224 -8.04 17.76 34.47
CA THR A 224 -7.72 18.53 35.68
C THR A 224 -7.65 20.01 35.34
N ASP A 225 -7.58 20.90 36.34
CA ASP A 225 -7.46 22.35 36.12
C ASP A 225 -6.24 22.74 35.27
N LYS A 226 -5.22 21.89 35.18
CA LYS A 226 -3.94 22.19 34.53
C LYS A 226 -3.56 21.21 33.40
N GLY A 227 -4.45 20.36 32.99
CA GLY A 227 -4.16 19.43 31.91
C GLY A 227 -5.08 18.22 31.87
N SER A 228 -4.72 17.25 31.03
CA SER A 228 -5.43 15.99 30.86
C SER A 228 -4.49 14.81 31.04
N TRP A 229 -5.04 13.64 31.30
CA TRP A 229 -4.30 12.40 31.39
C TRP A 229 -5.12 11.23 30.80
N LEU A 230 -4.42 10.22 30.36
CA LEU A 230 -5.01 8.98 29.86
C LEU A 230 -4.09 7.82 30.25
N VAL A 231 -4.68 6.70 30.72
CA VAL A 231 -3.97 5.44 31.00
C VAL A 231 -4.81 4.27 30.54
N GLY A 232 -4.20 3.32 29.85
CA GLY A 232 -4.97 2.20 29.31
C GLY A 232 -4.14 1.01 28.88
N GLY A 233 -4.88 0.00 28.41
CA GLY A 233 -4.34 -1.21 27.83
C GLY A 233 -5.01 -1.53 26.50
N TYR A 234 -4.29 -2.27 25.67
CA TYR A 234 -4.73 -2.71 24.35
C TYR A 234 -4.36 -4.18 24.14
N VAL A 235 -5.25 -4.93 23.53
CA VAL A 235 -5.00 -6.29 23.05
C VAL A 235 -5.53 -6.46 21.64
N ALA A 236 -4.82 -7.21 20.79
CA ALA A 236 -5.28 -7.58 19.47
C ALA A 236 -4.85 -8.99 19.11
N HIS A 237 -5.65 -9.65 18.28
CA HIS A 237 -5.36 -10.93 17.67
C HIS A 237 -5.66 -10.85 16.19
N ASP A 238 -4.64 -11.12 15.36
CA ASP A 238 -4.71 -11.07 13.91
C ASP A 238 -4.40 -12.43 13.31
N LYS A 239 -5.21 -12.84 12.31
CA LYS A 239 -4.98 -14.02 11.48
C LYS A 239 -4.86 -13.57 10.04
N ILE A 240 -3.79 -13.98 9.38
CA ILE A 240 -3.50 -13.63 8.00
C ILE A 240 -3.22 -14.91 7.22
N LEU A 241 -3.97 -15.11 6.14
CA LEU A 241 -3.63 -16.03 5.06
C LEU A 241 -3.21 -15.18 3.87
N ASP A 242 -2.02 -15.45 3.32
CA ASP A 242 -1.58 -14.89 2.04
C ASP A 242 -1.16 -16.03 1.11
N MET A 243 -1.75 -16.06 -0.08
CA MET A 243 -1.52 -17.10 -1.07
C MET A 243 -1.39 -16.49 -2.45
N ASN A 244 -0.22 -16.70 -3.06
CA ASN A 244 0.13 -16.14 -4.36
C ASN A 244 0.47 -17.26 -5.34
N ARG A 245 -0.47 -17.59 -6.22
CA ARG A 245 -0.26 -18.54 -7.30
C ARG A 245 0.33 -17.81 -8.50
N THR A 246 1.51 -18.26 -8.95
CA THR A 246 2.27 -17.60 -10.00
C THR A 246 2.39 -18.51 -11.23
N LEU A 247 2.17 -17.92 -12.40
CA LEU A 247 2.43 -18.52 -13.71
C LEU A 247 3.61 -17.78 -14.34
N LEU A 248 4.77 -18.44 -14.41
CA LEU A 248 5.98 -17.96 -15.08
C LEU A 248 6.06 -18.55 -16.49
N GLY A 249 6.20 -17.69 -17.49
CA GLY A 249 5.98 -18.17 -18.82
C GLY A 249 7.16 -18.10 -19.77
N GLN A 250 6.92 -17.46 -20.89
CA GLN A 250 7.70 -17.56 -22.12
C GLN A 250 9.11 -16.98 -22.05
N ASN A 251 9.46 -16.23 -21.00
CA ASN A 251 10.77 -15.58 -20.90
C ASN A 251 11.65 -16.14 -19.78
N ALA A 252 11.27 -15.89 -18.52
CA ALA A 252 12.12 -16.18 -17.36
C ALA A 252 12.40 -17.66 -17.17
N ASN A 253 11.38 -18.49 -17.33
CA ASN A 253 11.48 -19.91 -17.04
C ASN A 253 12.47 -20.61 -17.97
N VAL A 254 12.36 -20.34 -19.28
CA VAL A 254 13.28 -20.91 -20.29
C VAL A 254 14.71 -20.42 -20.07
N GLY A 255 14.91 -19.14 -19.75
CA GLY A 255 16.23 -18.58 -19.48
C GLY A 255 16.88 -19.20 -18.26
N THR A 256 16.15 -19.28 -17.15
CA THR A 256 16.63 -19.88 -15.89
C THR A 256 17.02 -21.34 -16.06
N ILE A 257 16.18 -22.16 -16.69
CA ILE A 257 16.46 -23.59 -16.90
C ILE A 257 17.65 -23.81 -17.80
N ARG A 258 17.82 -22.99 -18.86
CA ARG A 258 19.02 -23.09 -19.72
C ARG A 258 20.29 -22.74 -18.96
N TYR A 259 20.25 -21.71 -18.12
CA TYR A 259 21.39 -21.33 -17.31
C TYR A 259 21.77 -22.42 -16.30
N VAL A 260 20.80 -22.92 -15.52
CA VAL A 260 21.01 -24.03 -14.58
C VAL A 260 21.52 -25.26 -15.28
N GLY A 261 20.95 -25.64 -16.43
CA GLY A 261 21.37 -26.79 -17.20
C GLY A 261 22.81 -26.68 -17.73
N SER A 262 23.21 -25.49 -18.21
CA SER A 262 24.54 -25.28 -18.79
C SER A 262 25.65 -25.12 -17.77
N THR A 263 25.37 -24.56 -16.59
CA THR A 263 26.38 -24.19 -15.59
C THR A 263 26.51 -25.19 -14.45
N LEU A 264 25.40 -25.77 -13.98
CA LEU A 264 25.42 -26.65 -12.81
C LEU A 264 25.38 -28.12 -13.15
N LEU A 265 24.72 -28.53 -14.22
CA LEU A 265 24.57 -29.93 -14.54
C LEU A 265 25.67 -30.46 -15.49
N ALA A 266 26.46 -29.56 -16.11
CA ALA A 266 27.56 -29.86 -17.04
C ALA A 266 27.22 -30.95 -18.10
N THR A 267 25.96 -31.34 -18.17
CA THR A 267 25.40 -32.40 -19.02
C THR A 267 24.20 -31.88 -19.75
N PRO A 268 23.98 -32.23 -21.01
CA PRO A 268 22.76 -31.91 -21.73
C PRO A 268 21.52 -32.40 -20.94
N PHE A 269 20.41 -31.67 -20.98
CA PHE A 269 19.14 -32.09 -20.39
C PHE A 269 18.72 -33.52 -20.75
N ASN A 270 19.17 -34.03 -21.87
CA ASN A 270 18.92 -35.38 -22.37
C ASN A 270 19.42 -36.49 -21.41
N SER A 271 20.38 -36.21 -20.54
CA SER A 271 20.89 -37.21 -19.58
C SER A 271 19.89 -37.61 -18.50
N PHE A 272 18.82 -36.81 -18.30
CA PHE A 272 17.75 -37.12 -17.37
C PHE A 272 16.51 -37.76 -18.04
N GLY A 273 16.55 -37.95 -19.39
CA GLY A 273 15.42 -38.51 -20.13
C GLY A 273 14.27 -37.55 -20.35
N TYR A 274 14.43 -36.25 -20.07
CA TYR A 274 13.39 -35.24 -20.24
C TYR A 274 13.59 -34.46 -21.54
N THR A 275 12.48 -34.05 -22.16
CA THR A 275 12.48 -33.13 -23.29
C THR A 275 12.80 -31.71 -22.84
N ALA A 276 13.28 -30.87 -23.77
CA ALA A 276 13.46 -29.43 -23.48
C ALA A 276 12.16 -28.73 -23.03
N LEU A 277 11.01 -29.17 -23.54
CA LEU A 277 9.71 -28.69 -23.14
C LEU A 277 9.40 -29.06 -21.68
N GLN A 278 9.62 -30.31 -21.28
CA GLN A 278 9.40 -30.75 -19.89
C GLN A 278 10.27 -29.97 -18.92
N MET A 279 11.55 -29.74 -19.26
CA MET A 279 12.44 -28.95 -18.43
C MET A 279 12.02 -27.47 -18.36
N SER A 280 11.50 -26.89 -19.44
CA SER A 280 11.00 -25.51 -19.44
C SER A 280 9.74 -25.32 -18.59
N GLN A 281 9.09 -26.40 -18.19
CA GLN A 281 7.93 -26.37 -17.29
C GLN A 281 8.31 -26.45 -15.80
N ALA A 282 9.57 -26.72 -15.46
CA ALA A 282 10.05 -26.60 -14.09
C ALA A 282 9.88 -25.13 -13.63
N PHE A 283 9.33 -24.93 -12.43
CA PHE A 283 8.97 -23.60 -11.90
C PHE A 283 7.96 -22.79 -12.74
N ARG A 284 7.27 -23.46 -13.67
CA ARG A 284 6.26 -22.82 -14.54
C ARG A 284 5.09 -22.26 -13.73
N THR A 285 4.63 -23.04 -12.77
CA THR A 285 3.60 -22.64 -11.82
C THR A 285 4.07 -22.99 -10.42
N TYR A 286 3.93 -22.07 -9.50
CA TYR A 286 4.11 -22.33 -8.08
C TYR A 286 3.16 -21.47 -7.27
N GLU A 287 2.98 -21.82 -6.01
CA GLU A 287 2.15 -21.10 -5.07
C GLU A 287 2.96 -20.81 -3.82
N ASP A 288 3.13 -19.53 -3.49
CA ASP A 288 3.64 -19.11 -2.21
C ASP A 288 2.46 -19.02 -1.25
N VAL A 289 2.56 -19.68 -0.11
CA VAL A 289 1.53 -19.68 0.92
C VAL A 289 2.14 -19.37 2.27
N GLY A 290 1.53 -18.45 3.01
CA GLY A 290 1.89 -18.08 4.37
C GLY A 290 0.66 -17.92 5.24
N ASN A 291 0.69 -18.55 6.41
CA ASN A 291 -0.25 -18.31 7.49
C ASN A 291 0.50 -17.59 8.61
N ILE A 292 -0.04 -16.46 9.05
CA ILE A 292 0.52 -15.66 10.13
C ILE A 292 -0.56 -15.48 11.20
N GLU A 293 -0.21 -15.76 12.45
CA GLU A 293 -1.00 -15.37 13.61
C GLU A 293 -0.19 -14.39 14.44
N THR A 294 -0.80 -13.26 14.83
CA THR A 294 -0.14 -12.23 15.62
C THR A 294 -0.98 -11.92 16.87
N ASP A 295 -0.36 -11.98 18.03
CA ASP A 295 -0.91 -11.52 19.29
C ASP A 295 -0.15 -10.28 19.75
N THR A 296 -0.88 -9.19 19.96
CA THR A 296 -0.33 -7.91 20.44
C THR A 296 -0.98 -7.53 21.75
N TRP A 297 -0.19 -7.08 22.73
CA TRP A 297 -0.72 -6.36 23.89
C TRP A 297 0.14 -5.15 24.23
N SER A 298 -0.48 -4.14 24.83
CA SER A 298 0.23 -2.92 25.21
C SER A 298 -0.38 -2.28 26.46
N LEU A 299 0.48 -1.59 27.21
CA LEU A 299 0.07 -0.66 28.26
C LEU A 299 0.58 0.73 27.90
N PHE A 300 -0.24 1.75 28.08
CA PHE A 300 0.12 3.10 27.71
C PHE A 300 -0.41 4.14 28.70
N ALA A 301 0.32 5.26 28.76
CA ALA A 301 -0.10 6.45 29.48
C ALA A 301 0.29 7.71 28.70
N ASN A 302 -0.54 8.74 28.76
CA ASN A 302 -0.28 10.05 28.22
C ASN A 302 -0.74 11.12 29.21
N ALA A 303 -0.04 12.25 29.29
CA ALA A 303 -0.43 13.39 30.09
C ALA A 303 -0.01 14.70 29.44
N ASP A 304 -0.92 15.65 29.43
CA ASP A 304 -0.66 17.05 29.14
C ASP A 304 -0.65 17.84 30.46
N ARG A 305 0.25 18.80 30.56
CA ARG A 305 0.29 19.71 31.71
C ARG A 305 0.65 21.12 31.30
N GLN A 306 -0.16 22.08 31.70
CA GLN A 306 0.17 23.50 31.62
C GLN A 306 1.22 23.83 32.71
N LEU A 307 2.46 24.12 32.28
CA LEU A 307 3.57 24.46 33.17
C LEU A 307 3.55 25.94 33.55
N ALA A 308 3.19 26.80 32.57
CA ALA A 308 2.96 28.22 32.72
C ALA A 308 1.76 28.65 31.84
N GLN A 309 1.32 29.87 31.91
CA GLN A 309 0.14 30.35 31.16
C GLN A 309 0.28 30.13 29.64
N ASP A 310 1.49 30.16 29.15
CA ASP A 310 1.86 30.07 27.73
C ASP A 310 2.67 28.80 27.37
N LEU A 311 2.91 27.89 28.35
CA LEU A 311 3.80 26.76 28.17
C LEU A 311 3.14 25.44 28.57
N LYS A 312 2.95 24.51 27.61
CA LYS A 312 2.36 23.19 27.82
C LYS A 312 3.39 22.08 27.56
N LEU A 313 3.48 21.12 28.46
CA LEU A 313 4.25 19.89 28.31
C LEU A 313 3.32 18.72 28.02
N THR A 314 3.67 17.90 27.03
CA THR A 314 3.01 16.62 26.73
C THR A 314 4.01 15.48 26.91
N LEU A 315 3.65 14.46 27.67
CA LEU A 315 4.43 13.25 27.86
C LEU A 315 3.58 12.03 27.54
N GLY A 316 4.14 11.09 26.81
CA GLY A 316 3.49 9.82 26.50
C GLY A 316 4.48 8.66 26.58
N ILE A 317 4.01 7.50 27.02
CA ILE A 317 4.76 6.25 27.05
C ILE A 317 3.84 5.08 26.72
N ARG A 318 4.35 4.11 25.97
CA ARG A 318 3.69 2.85 25.64
C ARG A 318 4.69 1.72 25.66
N TYR A 319 4.42 0.68 26.41
CA TYR A 319 5.07 -0.62 26.27
C TYR A 319 4.20 -1.52 25.42
N SER A 320 4.79 -2.20 24.42
CA SER A 320 4.10 -3.14 23.55
C SER A 320 4.88 -4.44 23.46
N GLN A 321 4.18 -5.56 23.39
CA GLN A 321 4.74 -6.86 23.00
C GLN A 321 3.94 -7.42 21.82
N ASP A 322 4.65 -7.84 20.77
CA ASP A 322 4.12 -8.46 19.57
C ASP A 322 4.69 -9.88 19.45
N LYS A 323 3.81 -10.86 19.32
CA LYS A 323 4.15 -12.26 19.07
C LYS A 323 3.59 -12.68 17.74
N GLN A 324 4.45 -13.17 16.85
CA GLN A 324 4.05 -13.62 15.52
C GLN A 324 4.51 -15.05 15.30
N ASP A 325 3.57 -15.91 14.92
CA ASP A 325 3.82 -17.27 14.45
C ASP A 325 3.57 -17.32 12.94
N TYR A 326 4.57 -17.78 12.17
CA TYR A 326 4.49 -17.97 10.73
C TYR A 326 4.66 -19.42 10.36
N VAL A 327 3.82 -19.90 9.44
CA VAL A 327 3.95 -21.21 8.78
C VAL A 327 3.67 -21.05 7.29
N GLY A 328 4.65 -21.37 6.44
CA GLY A 328 4.46 -21.22 4.99
C GLY A 328 5.55 -21.88 4.16
N CYS A 329 5.41 -21.84 2.86
CA CYS A 329 6.41 -22.25 1.87
C CYS A 329 5.98 -21.91 0.44
N SER A 330 6.92 -22.07 -0.51
CA SER A 330 6.57 -22.21 -1.92
C SER A 330 6.24 -23.67 -2.22
N ARG A 331 5.25 -23.96 -3.08
CA ARG A 331 4.80 -25.33 -3.38
C ARG A 331 4.32 -25.48 -4.82
N ASP A 332 4.36 -26.72 -5.32
CA ASP A 332 3.63 -27.14 -6.52
C ASP A 332 2.19 -27.48 -6.12
N TYR A 333 1.24 -26.59 -6.42
CA TYR A 333 -0.14 -26.69 -5.94
C TYR A 333 -0.99 -27.76 -6.63
N ASN A 334 -0.59 -28.23 -7.81
CA ASN A 334 -1.38 -29.19 -8.61
C ASN A 334 -0.58 -30.42 -9.08
N GLY A 335 0.69 -30.52 -8.72
CA GLY A 335 1.57 -31.61 -9.10
C GLY A 335 2.06 -31.60 -10.56
N SER A 336 1.71 -30.59 -11.35
CA SER A 336 2.04 -30.55 -12.78
C SER A 336 3.52 -30.35 -13.08
N MET A 337 4.27 -29.79 -12.13
CA MET A 337 5.69 -29.52 -12.26
C MET A 337 6.58 -30.50 -11.49
N LEU A 338 6.00 -31.33 -10.66
CA LEU A 338 6.67 -32.11 -9.62
C LEU A 338 7.90 -32.87 -10.14
N VAL A 339 7.78 -33.54 -11.28
CA VAL A 339 8.91 -34.31 -11.88
C VAL A 339 10.06 -33.39 -12.21
N ASN A 340 9.80 -32.30 -12.92
CA ASN A 340 10.82 -31.38 -13.43
C ASN A 340 11.47 -30.57 -12.28
N VAL A 341 10.66 -30.09 -11.32
CA VAL A 341 11.16 -29.39 -10.12
C VAL A 341 12.05 -30.32 -9.28
N ASN A 342 11.66 -31.58 -9.09
CA ASN A 342 12.47 -32.56 -8.37
C ASN A 342 13.82 -32.79 -9.03
N VAL A 343 13.88 -32.88 -10.37
CA VAL A 343 15.16 -33.03 -11.08
C VAL A 343 16.07 -31.84 -10.83
N VAL A 344 15.54 -30.60 -11.04
CA VAL A 344 16.35 -29.39 -10.92
C VAL A 344 16.77 -29.16 -9.47
N ASN A 345 15.82 -29.14 -8.52
CA ASN A 345 16.13 -28.86 -7.12
C ASN A 345 17.03 -29.89 -6.48
N ARG A 346 16.79 -31.17 -6.74
CA ARG A 346 17.66 -32.24 -6.19
C ARG A 346 19.08 -32.18 -6.76
N ALA A 347 19.25 -31.87 -8.05
CA ALA A 347 20.56 -31.68 -8.63
C ALA A 347 21.30 -30.49 -8.04
N LEU A 348 20.59 -29.34 -7.84
CA LEU A 348 21.15 -28.14 -7.24
C LEU A 348 21.63 -28.39 -5.80
N PHE A 349 20.76 -28.95 -4.97
CA PHE A 349 21.05 -29.11 -3.55
C PHE A 349 21.87 -30.35 -3.22
N ALA A 350 21.83 -31.42 -4.05
CA ALA A 350 22.63 -32.61 -3.83
C ALA A 350 24.15 -32.32 -3.92
N GLY A 351 24.57 -31.42 -4.81
CA GLY A 351 25.97 -31.00 -4.93
C GLY A 351 26.50 -30.29 -3.69
N ALA A 352 25.65 -29.49 -3.03
CA ALA A 352 26.04 -28.72 -1.85
C ALA A 352 25.80 -29.46 -0.52
N TYR A 353 24.76 -30.29 -0.46
CA TYR A 353 24.25 -30.86 0.82
C TYR A 353 24.20 -32.42 0.81
N GLY A 354 24.50 -33.07 -0.30
CA GLY A 354 24.38 -34.50 -0.45
C GLY A 354 23.00 -34.98 -0.89
N LEU A 355 22.63 -36.22 -0.55
CA LEU A 355 21.32 -36.77 -0.93
C LEU A 355 20.16 -35.96 -0.34
N VAL A 356 19.23 -35.59 -1.20
CA VAL A 356 18.06 -34.77 -0.85
C VAL A 356 16.78 -35.58 -1.12
N ALA A 357 15.84 -35.59 -0.19
CA ALA A 357 14.57 -36.25 -0.35
C ALA A 357 13.73 -35.58 -1.48
N PRO A 358 12.90 -36.34 -2.22
CA PRO A 358 12.07 -35.78 -3.27
C PRO A 358 10.91 -34.97 -2.69
N ILE A 359 10.48 -33.96 -3.46
CA ILE A 359 9.24 -33.23 -3.22
C ILE A 359 8.06 -34.14 -3.57
N THR A 360 7.01 -34.13 -2.76
CA THR A 360 5.76 -34.87 -3.01
C THR A 360 4.71 -33.95 -3.61
N THR A 361 3.67 -34.51 -4.23
CA THR A 361 2.53 -33.74 -4.77
C THR A 361 1.93 -32.83 -3.71
N ASN A 362 1.67 -31.58 -4.06
CA ASN A 362 1.27 -30.51 -3.14
C ASN A 362 2.24 -30.24 -2.00
N GLY A 363 3.43 -30.84 -2.06
CA GLY A 363 4.50 -30.60 -1.08
C GLY A 363 5.25 -29.30 -1.32
N CYS A 364 5.84 -28.78 -0.25
CA CYS A 364 6.70 -27.62 -0.31
C CYS A 364 7.95 -27.91 -1.14
N ASN A 365 8.38 -26.94 -1.94
CA ASN A 365 9.65 -26.96 -2.67
C ASN A 365 10.70 -26.01 -2.06
N THR A 366 10.44 -25.46 -0.88
CA THR A 366 11.40 -24.71 -0.10
C THR A 366 12.36 -25.66 0.60
N PHE A 367 13.65 -25.56 0.31
CA PHE A 367 14.69 -26.41 0.86
C PHE A 367 15.20 -25.86 2.21
N ASP A 368 15.24 -26.73 3.22
CA ASP A 368 15.86 -26.41 4.50
C ASP A 368 17.27 -27.04 4.57
N PRO A 369 18.34 -26.23 4.57
CA PRO A 369 19.72 -26.71 4.69
C PRO A 369 20.02 -27.49 5.98
N ALA A 370 19.32 -27.20 7.07
CA ALA A 370 19.55 -27.84 8.37
C ALA A 370 19.04 -29.30 8.38
N THR A 371 17.86 -29.52 7.82
CA THR A 371 17.24 -30.86 7.74
C THR A 371 17.56 -31.59 6.44
N LYS A 372 18.16 -30.89 5.46
CA LYS A 372 18.44 -31.39 4.10
C LYS A 372 17.20 -31.92 3.38
N SER A 373 16.06 -31.29 3.63
CA SER A 373 14.77 -31.71 3.09
C SER A 373 13.94 -30.51 2.61
N PHE A 374 12.97 -30.78 1.76
CA PHE A 374 11.95 -29.80 1.38
C PHE A 374 10.80 -29.84 2.38
N GLY A 375 10.28 -28.68 2.77
CA GLY A 375 9.21 -28.66 3.76
C GLY A 375 8.68 -27.27 4.07
N LEU A 376 7.79 -27.24 5.07
CA LEU A 376 7.25 -26.00 5.63
C LEU A 376 8.33 -25.25 6.40
N VAL A 377 8.40 -23.96 6.16
CA VAL A 377 9.16 -23.01 6.98
C VAL A 377 8.27 -22.57 8.15
N LYS A 378 8.84 -22.62 9.35
CA LYS A 378 8.21 -22.11 10.56
C LYS A 378 9.13 -21.06 11.18
N SER A 379 8.60 -19.91 11.49
CA SER A 379 9.33 -18.88 12.22
C SER A 379 8.47 -18.25 13.29
N LYS A 380 9.13 -17.69 14.31
CA LYS A 380 8.50 -16.98 15.42
C LYS A 380 9.24 -15.67 15.64
N LEU A 381 8.46 -14.62 15.85
CA LEU A 381 8.93 -13.37 16.41
C LEU A 381 8.27 -13.19 17.78
N ASP A 382 9.03 -12.80 18.78
CA ASP A 382 8.55 -12.37 20.10
C ASP A 382 9.35 -11.12 20.45
N GLU A 383 8.76 -9.96 20.23
CA GLU A 383 9.44 -8.68 20.28
C GLU A 383 8.69 -7.73 21.22
N ASP A 384 9.43 -6.96 22.00
CA ASP A 384 8.88 -5.91 22.83
C ASP A 384 9.58 -4.57 22.57
N ASN A 385 8.88 -3.49 22.87
CA ASN A 385 9.42 -2.16 22.73
C ASN A 385 8.77 -1.17 23.69
N ILE A 386 9.49 -0.06 23.91
CA ILE A 386 8.98 1.12 24.60
C ILE A 386 8.96 2.27 23.60
N ALA A 387 7.77 2.68 23.21
CA ALA A 387 7.53 3.93 22.48
C ALA A 387 7.27 5.05 23.49
N TRP A 388 7.79 6.25 23.21
CA TRP A 388 7.59 7.40 24.08
C TRP A 388 7.62 8.72 23.28
N ARG A 389 7.04 9.76 23.85
CA ARG A 389 7.06 11.12 23.32
C ARG A 389 7.20 12.12 24.45
N ALA A 390 8.01 13.15 24.20
CA ALA A 390 8.04 14.39 24.96
C ALA A 390 7.89 15.56 24.00
N ALA A 391 6.95 16.47 24.28
CA ALA A 391 6.72 17.66 23.48
C ALA A 391 6.48 18.86 24.37
N LEU A 392 6.98 20.01 23.93
CA LEU A 392 6.81 21.30 24.57
C LEU A 392 6.19 22.29 23.59
N ASP A 393 5.06 22.83 23.94
CA ASP A 393 4.31 23.81 23.17
C ASP A 393 4.38 25.17 23.88
N TRP A 394 4.91 26.19 23.20
CA TRP A 394 4.99 27.55 23.70
C TRP A 394 4.09 28.47 22.86
N THR A 395 3.06 29.01 23.48
CA THR A 395 2.15 30.00 22.90
C THR A 395 2.83 31.36 23.00
N ALA A 396 3.74 31.67 22.03
CA ALA A 396 4.54 32.90 22.01
C ALA A 396 3.70 34.18 21.88
N SER A 397 2.48 34.06 21.31
CA SER A 397 1.44 35.07 21.29
C SER A 397 0.07 34.41 21.05
N GLU A 398 -1.04 35.18 21.09
CA GLU A 398 -2.39 34.69 20.80
C GLU A 398 -2.54 34.03 19.41
N THR A 399 -1.61 34.27 18.51
CA THR A 399 -1.66 33.80 17.13
C THR A 399 -0.41 33.00 16.72
N VAL A 400 0.55 32.81 17.62
CA VAL A 400 1.79 32.10 17.32
C VAL A 400 2.08 31.02 18.35
N LEU A 401 2.14 29.78 17.90
CA LEU A 401 2.59 28.62 18.65
C LEU A 401 3.95 28.15 18.10
N VAL A 402 4.92 27.98 18.97
CA VAL A 402 6.20 27.31 18.68
C VAL A 402 6.22 26.01 19.45
N TYR A 403 6.66 24.93 18.81
CA TYR A 403 6.76 23.64 19.48
C TYR A 403 8.05 22.90 19.16
N GLY A 404 8.43 22.03 20.07
CA GLY A 404 9.49 21.05 19.85
C GLY A 404 9.10 19.70 20.42
N SER A 405 9.45 18.63 19.73
CA SER A 405 9.17 17.28 20.22
C SER A 405 10.30 16.30 19.90
N VAL A 406 10.45 15.33 20.79
CA VAL A 406 11.26 14.13 20.57
C VAL A 406 10.36 12.93 20.83
N SER A 407 10.37 11.96 19.92
CA SER A 407 9.60 10.73 20.10
C SER A 407 10.38 9.52 19.60
N ARG A 408 10.13 8.38 20.20
CA ARG A 408 10.62 7.08 19.75
C ARG A 408 9.44 6.15 19.53
N GLY A 409 9.43 5.49 18.36
CA GLY A 409 8.42 4.50 18.00
C GLY A 409 9.07 3.26 17.40
N ALA A 410 8.31 2.18 17.35
CA ALA A 410 8.69 0.92 16.74
C ALA A 410 7.72 0.55 15.63
N LYS A 411 8.23 -0.16 14.62
CA LYS A 411 7.45 -0.95 13.67
C LYS A 411 7.77 -2.42 13.91
N ALA A 412 6.76 -3.23 14.19
CA ALA A 412 6.92 -4.65 14.46
C ALA A 412 7.66 -5.38 13.33
N GLY A 413 8.32 -6.47 13.66
CA GLY A 413 8.93 -7.37 12.71
C GLY A 413 7.90 -8.06 11.82
N ALA A 414 8.35 -8.62 10.71
CA ALA A 414 7.48 -9.30 9.76
C ALA A 414 8.20 -10.45 9.06
N THR A 415 7.49 -11.54 8.83
CA THR A 415 8.00 -12.64 8.00
C THR A 415 7.59 -12.41 6.54
N PRO A 416 8.55 -12.39 5.59
CA PRO A 416 8.23 -12.19 4.19
C PRO A 416 7.50 -13.41 3.61
N ILE A 417 6.43 -13.17 2.87
CA ILE A 417 5.71 -14.19 2.08
C ILE A 417 6.05 -13.93 0.62
N ASN A 418 7.03 -14.64 0.11
CA ASN A 418 7.49 -14.53 -1.27
C ASN A 418 8.11 -15.84 -1.72
N ALA A 419 8.33 -15.98 -3.03
CA ALA A 419 9.04 -17.13 -3.58
C ALA A 419 10.32 -17.40 -2.81
N ALA A 420 10.46 -18.61 -2.27
CA ALA A 420 11.60 -19.02 -1.49
C ALA A 420 12.03 -20.44 -1.86
N ASN A 421 13.21 -20.54 -2.47
CA ASN A 421 13.82 -21.84 -2.78
C ASN A 421 14.61 -22.40 -1.60
N ILE A 422 15.05 -21.55 -0.69
CA ILE A 422 15.75 -21.91 0.55
C ILE A 422 15.03 -21.30 1.76
N ALA A 423 14.87 -22.06 2.82
CA ALA A 423 14.16 -21.64 4.05
C ALA A 423 14.67 -20.33 4.66
N THR A 424 15.98 -20.04 4.55
CA THR A 424 16.57 -18.80 5.03
C THR A 424 16.06 -17.54 4.32
N GLN A 425 15.46 -17.68 3.14
CA GLN A 425 14.86 -16.58 2.40
C GLN A 425 13.52 -16.11 3.04
N ASN A 426 12.89 -16.95 3.85
CA ASN A 426 11.73 -16.59 4.68
C ASN A 426 12.12 -16.21 6.11
N ALA A 427 13.39 -15.92 6.40
CA ALA A 427 13.78 -15.42 7.71
C ALA A 427 13.07 -14.08 7.99
N PRO A 428 12.47 -13.91 9.19
CA PRO A 428 11.77 -12.68 9.52
C PRO A 428 12.70 -11.47 9.60
N ALA A 429 12.21 -10.31 9.19
CA ALA A 429 12.79 -9.03 9.56
C ALA A 429 12.35 -8.70 10.99
N THR A 430 13.28 -8.24 11.82
CA THR A 430 13.01 -7.80 13.19
C THR A 430 12.42 -6.39 13.22
N GLN A 431 11.99 -5.93 14.39
CA GLN A 431 11.41 -4.60 14.56
C GLN A 431 12.36 -3.48 14.10
N GLU A 432 11.78 -2.45 13.51
CA GLU A 432 12.44 -1.19 13.14
C GLU A 432 12.17 -0.16 14.23
N MET A 433 13.19 0.57 14.66
CA MET A 433 13.06 1.65 15.62
C MET A 433 13.29 2.99 14.95
N LEU A 434 12.46 3.97 15.28
CA LEU A 434 12.57 5.35 14.81
C LEU A 434 12.66 6.30 15.99
N THR A 435 13.71 7.12 16.05
CA THR A 435 13.75 8.30 16.91
C THR A 435 13.56 9.55 16.05
N ALA A 436 12.51 10.31 16.33
CA ALA A 436 12.12 11.49 15.59
C ALA A 436 12.32 12.75 16.44
N TYR A 437 12.95 13.76 15.85
CA TYR A 437 13.13 15.10 16.40
C TYR A 437 12.40 16.07 15.49
N GLU A 438 11.57 16.94 16.06
CA GLU A 438 10.82 17.93 15.31
C GLU A 438 10.76 19.26 16.05
N VAL A 439 10.90 20.36 15.32
CA VAL A 439 10.64 21.72 15.79
C VAL A 439 9.78 22.43 14.76
N GLY A 440 8.78 23.18 15.21
CA GLY A 440 7.91 23.88 14.29
C GLY A 440 7.24 25.12 14.86
N VAL A 441 6.64 25.87 13.95
CA VAL A 441 5.87 27.06 14.24
C VAL A 441 4.53 27.02 13.52
N LYS A 442 3.47 27.43 14.22
CA LYS A 442 2.13 27.65 13.67
C LYS A 442 1.74 29.09 13.94
N ALA A 443 1.44 29.86 12.88
CA ALA A 443 1.20 31.29 12.97
C ALA A 443 -0.06 31.71 12.22
N GLY A 444 -0.90 32.49 12.89
CA GLY A 444 -2.00 33.25 12.30
C GLY A 444 -1.56 34.70 12.10
N LEU A 445 -1.33 35.12 10.86
CA LEU A 445 -0.81 36.43 10.49
C LEU A 445 -1.89 37.28 9.80
N PHE A 446 -1.71 38.61 9.81
CA PHE A 446 -2.59 39.57 9.12
C PHE A 446 -4.07 39.39 9.52
N ASP A 447 -4.39 39.49 10.81
CA ASP A 447 -5.72 39.25 11.37
C ASP A 447 -6.29 37.88 11.02
N ARG A 448 -5.41 36.84 11.05
CA ARG A 448 -5.71 35.44 10.70
C ARG A 448 -6.13 35.23 9.24
N ARG A 449 -5.83 36.17 8.35
CA ARG A 449 -6.00 35.96 6.90
C ARG A 449 -5.00 34.97 6.34
N VAL A 450 -3.82 34.89 6.94
CA VAL A 450 -2.80 33.88 6.60
C VAL A 450 -2.59 32.99 7.80
N GLN A 451 -2.78 31.69 7.60
CA GLN A 451 -2.35 30.67 8.52
C GLN A 451 -1.16 29.95 7.88
N ALA A 452 -0.01 29.95 8.57
CA ALA A 452 1.21 29.32 8.12
C ALA A 452 1.71 28.33 9.17
N ASN A 453 2.06 27.12 8.75
CA ASN A 453 2.69 26.10 9.55
C ASN A 453 4.00 25.73 8.89
N LEU A 454 5.07 25.62 9.67
CA LEU A 454 6.39 25.17 9.18
C LEU A 454 7.04 24.31 10.25
N SER A 455 7.58 23.17 9.84
CA SER A 455 8.38 22.30 10.71
C SER A 455 9.67 21.86 10.04
N ALA A 456 10.68 21.61 10.86
CA ALA A 456 11.90 20.91 10.50
C ALA A 456 11.97 19.62 11.30
N PHE A 457 12.38 18.56 10.64
CA PHE A 457 12.44 17.23 11.27
C PHE A 457 13.74 16.52 10.93
N TYR A 458 14.15 15.62 11.85
CA TYR A 458 15.23 14.66 11.68
C TYR A 458 14.81 13.31 12.27
N TYR A 459 14.94 12.26 11.48
CA TYR A 459 14.54 10.89 11.78
C TYR A 459 15.75 9.96 11.73
N ASP A 460 16.05 9.31 12.84
CA ASP A 460 17.11 8.31 12.98
C ASP A 460 16.47 6.92 13.08
N TYR A 461 16.69 6.11 12.04
CA TYR A 461 16.19 4.74 11.94
C TYR A 461 17.27 3.74 12.35
N GLN A 462 16.91 2.81 13.20
CA GLN A 462 17.68 1.62 13.54
C GLN A 462 16.94 0.40 13.02
N ASP A 463 17.68 -0.53 12.40
CA ASP A 463 17.15 -1.77 11.82
C ASP A 463 16.00 -1.52 10.83
N LYS A 464 16.15 -0.50 9.97
CA LYS A 464 15.12 -0.11 9.02
C LYS A 464 14.74 -1.25 8.10
N GLN A 465 13.44 -1.56 8.03
CA GLN A 465 12.90 -2.58 7.14
C GLN A 465 12.81 -2.04 5.70
N LEU A 466 13.57 -2.65 4.80
CA LEU A 466 13.58 -2.33 3.37
C LEU A 466 13.51 -3.60 2.52
N SER A 467 13.04 -3.46 1.29
CA SER A 467 13.14 -4.53 0.30
C SER A 467 14.57 -4.55 -0.25
N VAL A 468 15.28 -5.65 -0.04
CA VAL A 468 16.66 -5.87 -0.50
C VAL A 468 16.79 -7.23 -1.19
N TYR A 469 17.82 -7.40 -1.99
CA TYR A 469 18.06 -8.65 -2.69
C TYR A 469 18.85 -9.65 -1.84
N PHE A 470 18.48 -10.92 -1.99
CA PHE A 470 19.18 -12.08 -1.43
C PHE A 470 19.55 -13.06 -2.54
N ALA A 471 20.69 -13.71 -2.39
CA ALA A 471 21.13 -14.72 -3.34
C ALA A 471 20.13 -15.88 -3.39
N ASP A 472 19.78 -16.29 -4.61
CA ASP A 472 18.91 -17.42 -4.89
C ASP A 472 19.57 -18.37 -5.87
N PRO A 473 19.57 -19.70 -5.60
CA PRO A 473 20.25 -20.67 -6.45
C PRO A 473 19.57 -20.86 -7.81
N ILE A 474 18.31 -20.45 -7.96
CA ILE A 474 17.51 -20.61 -9.19
C ILE A 474 17.39 -19.29 -9.93
N TYR A 475 17.04 -18.21 -9.24
CA TYR A 475 16.76 -16.91 -9.84
C TYR A 475 17.91 -15.90 -9.69
N THR A 476 19.06 -16.33 -9.17
CA THR A 476 20.24 -15.51 -8.89
C THR A 476 20.05 -14.59 -7.69
N ALA A 477 19.01 -13.77 -7.71
CA ALA A 477 18.63 -12.91 -6.60
C ALA A 477 17.11 -12.77 -6.54
N LEU A 478 16.55 -12.77 -5.33
CA LEU A 478 15.16 -12.48 -5.04
C LEU A 478 15.08 -11.34 -4.02
N ALA A 479 14.15 -10.43 -4.23
CA ALA A 479 13.90 -9.36 -3.27
C ALA A 479 13.06 -9.88 -2.10
N ARG A 480 13.41 -9.46 -0.88
CA ARG A 480 12.62 -9.71 0.33
C ARG A 480 12.74 -8.56 1.32
N LEU A 481 11.82 -8.49 2.27
CA LEU A 481 11.93 -7.59 3.41
C LEU A 481 13.08 -8.04 4.32
N ALA A 482 13.96 -7.12 4.69
CA ALA A 482 15.01 -7.34 5.68
C ALA A 482 15.40 -6.03 6.37
N ASN A 483 16.16 -6.13 7.47
CA ASN A 483 16.65 -4.97 8.20
C ASN A 483 17.93 -4.43 7.57
N VAL A 484 17.95 -3.12 7.41
CA VAL A 484 19.14 -2.33 7.13
C VAL A 484 19.55 -1.64 8.43
N PRO A 485 20.82 -1.78 8.91
CA PRO A 485 21.17 -1.42 10.28
C PRO A 485 20.91 0.03 10.64
N LYS A 486 21.10 0.96 9.69
CA LYS A 486 20.90 2.37 9.92
C LYS A 486 20.40 3.10 8.68
N ALA A 487 19.48 4.05 8.88
CA ALA A 487 19.01 4.95 7.84
C ALA A 487 18.55 6.28 8.46
N GLU A 488 18.56 7.34 7.66
CA GLU A 488 18.22 8.68 8.12
C GLU A 488 17.26 9.36 7.15
N ALA A 489 16.38 10.21 7.69
CA ALA A 489 15.57 11.12 6.89
C ALA A 489 15.49 12.48 7.58
N HIS A 490 15.62 13.57 6.84
CA HIS A 490 15.44 14.91 7.38
C HIS A 490 14.87 15.86 6.33
N GLY A 491 14.25 16.92 6.80
CA GLY A 491 13.62 17.83 5.87
C GLY A 491 12.87 18.98 6.51
N LEU A 492 12.14 19.66 5.64
CA LEU A 492 11.21 20.73 5.98
C LEU A 492 9.84 20.37 5.44
N ASP A 493 8.82 20.61 6.24
CA ASP A 493 7.42 20.49 5.84
C ASP A 493 6.68 21.77 6.20
N GLY A 494 5.83 22.25 5.29
CA GLY A 494 5.06 23.45 5.56
C GLY A 494 3.80 23.57 4.72
N ASP A 495 2.83 24.28 5.29
CA ASP A 495 1.60 24.67 4.60
C ASP A 495 1.21 26.12 4.91
N ILE A 496 0.55 26.73 3.95
CA ILE A 496 0.01 28.08 4.05
C ILE A 496 -1.41 28.09 3.52
N THR A 497 -2.34 28.59 4.32
CA THR A 497 -3.69 28.97 3.87
C THR A 497 -3.79 30.49 3.87
N TRP A 498 -4.04 31.09 2.71
CA TRP A 498 -4.17 32.54 2.54
C TRP A 498 -5.54 32.92 1.99
N ARG A 499 -6.35 33.56 2.79
CA ARG A 499 -7.60 34.22 2.38
C ARG A 499 -7.26 35.58 1.76
N ALA A 500 -6.91 35.55 0.45
CA ALA A 500 -6.46 36.75 -0.27
C ALA A 500 -7.57 37.81 -0.37
N THR A 501 -8.80 37.37 -0.62
CA THR A 501 -10.01 38.20 -0.60
C THR A 501 -11.16 37.44 0.08
N ARG A 502 -12.34 38.03 0.13
CA ARG A 502 -13.56 37.31 0.57
C ARG A 502 -13.93 36.17 -0.38
N ALA A 503 -13.56 36.29 -1.66
CA ALA A 503 -13.91 35.31 -2.70
C ALA A 503 -12.78 34.33 -2.99
N VAL A 504 -11.51 34.62 -2.66
CA VAL A 504 -10.36 33.84 -3.10
C VAL A 504 -9.55 33.37 -1.89
N THR A 505 -9.33 32.05 -1.83
CA THR A 505 -8.43 31.41 -0.86
C THR A 505 -7.39 30.57 -1.60
N PHE A 506 -6.13 30.74 -1.23
CA PHE A 506 -5.03 29.88 -1.67
C PHE A 506 -4.61 28.95 -0.53
N ILE A 507 -4.35 27.70 -0.87
CA ILE A 507 -3.79 26.69 0.04
C ILE A 507 -2.56 26.12 -0.65
N ALA A 508 -1.39 26.29 -0.06
CA ALA A 508 -0.14 25.74 -0.56
C ALA A 508 0.46 24.81 0.48
N SER A 509 1.09 23.72 0.03
CA SER A 509 1.87 22.82 0.88
C SER A 509 3.15 22.42 0.15
N ALA A 510 4.24 22.20 0.91
CA ALA A 510 5.50 21.75 0.35
C ALA A 510 6.28 20.93 1.37
N THR A 511 6.91 19.85 0.90
CA THR A 511 7.86 19.04 1.66
C THR A 511 9.18 18.98 0.92
N LEU A 512 10.26 19.33 1.61
CA LEU A 512 11.63 19.07 1.20
C LEU A 512 12.14 17.90 2.03
N LEU A 513 12.58 16.82 1.37
CA LEU A 513 12.96 15.57 2.03
C LEU A 513 14.32 15.10 1.52
N HIS A 514 15.21 14.76 2.44
CA HIS A 514 16.43 14.00 2.17
C HIS A 514 16.36 12.69 2.94
N THR A 515 16.65 11.57 2.26
CA THR A 515 16.67 10.24 2.87
C THR A 515 17.93 9.53 2.43
N GLU A 516 18.53 8.73 3.32
CA GLU A 516 19.70 7.93 2.97
C GLU A 516 19.83 6.68 3.85
N VAL A 517 20.28 5.60 3.22
CA VAL A 517 20.75 4.39 3.89
C VAL A 517 22.20 4.62 4.34
N LYS A 518 22.57 4.15 5.53
CA LYS A 518 23.91 4.32 6.10
C LYS A 518 24.64 2.99 6.26
N GLY A 519 25.86 2.93 5.71
CA GLY A 519 26.82 1.87 5.97
C GLY A 519 26.34 0.45 5.59
N TYR A 520 25.40 0.33 4.66
CA TYR A 520 24.86 -0.97 4.24
C TYR A 520 25.52 -1.49 2.98
N THR A 521 26.00 -2.73 3.06
CA THR A 521 26.49 -3.51 1.90
C THR A 521 25.65 -4.78 1.76
N GLY A 522 25.11 -5.01 0.60
CA GLY A 522 24.28 -6.17 0.25
C GLY A 522 24.63 -6.70 -1.13
N ILE A 523 23.66 -7.29 -1.81
CA ILE A 523 23.77 -7.67 -3.21
C ILE A 523 22.75 -6.89 -4.04
N ASN A 524 23.07 -6.66 -5.31
CA ASN A 524 22.16 -6.06 -6.27
C ASN A 524 21.29 -7.12 -6.98
N ALA A 525 20.41 -6.70 -7.88
CA ALA A 525 19.54 -7.57 -8.66
C ALA A 525 20.31 -8.62 -9.51
N ALA A 526 21.58 -8.37 -9.84
CA ALA A 526 22.45 -9.30 -10.55
C ALA A 526 23.22 -10.26 -9.61
N GLY A 527 22.92 -10.24 -8.30
CA GLY A 527 23.58 -11.09 -7.31
C GLY A 527 25.00 -10.67 -6.97
N GLN A 528 25.43 -9.46 -7.34
CA GLN A 528 26.78 -8.96 -7.09
C GLN A 528 26.82 -8.10 -5.83
N PRO A 529 27.88 -8.17 -5.01
CA PRO A 529 28.07 -7.30 -3.87
C PRO A 529 28.04 -5.81 -4.29
N GLN A 530 27.30 -5.00 -3.55
CA GLN A 530 27.17 -3.56 -3.79
C GLN A 530 27.02 -2.81 -2.46
N SER A 531 27.68 -1.64 -2.35
CA SER A 531 27.42 -0.72 -1.27
C SER A 531 26.20 0.13 -1.60
N PHE A 532 25.26 0.21 -0.66
CA PHE A 532 24.08 1.06 -0.72
C PHE A 532 24.19 2.28 0.21
N ASP A 533 25.39 2.56 0.71
CA ASP A 533 25.66 3.75 1.52
C ASP A 533 25.32 5.02 0.73
N GLY A 534 24.52 5.91 1.32
CA GLY A 534 24.00 7.11 0.66
C GLY A 534 22.81 6.88 -0.28
N ALA A 535 22.36 5.64 -0.49
CA ALA A 535 21.18 5.38 -1.33
C ALA A 535 19.91 5.99 -0.72
N PRO A 536 19.07 6.68 -1.53
CA PRO A 536 17.80 7.22 -1.05
C PRO A 536 16.79 6.12 -0.75
N PHE A 537 15.79 6.41 0.08
CA PHE A 537 14.65 5.49 0.25
C PHE A 537 13.85 5.39 -1.04
N LEU A 538 13.27 4.20 -1.25
CA LEU A 538 12.42 3.96 -2.41
C LEU A 538 11.21 4.89 -2.40
N TYR A 539 10.80 5.35 -3.59
CA TYR A 539 9.62 6.21 -3.77
C TYR A 539 9.63 7.51 -2.96
N SER A 540 10.81 8.02 -2.61
CA SER A 540 10.99 9.21 -1.77
C SER A 540 11.52 10.39 -2.60
N PRO A 541 10.64 11.20 -3.23
CA PRO A 541 11.07 12.37 -3.98
C PRO A 541 11.64 13.44 -3.03
N LYS A 542 12.67 14.16 -3.48
CA LYS A 542 13.30 15.23 -2.68
C LYS A 542 12.40 16.44 -2.48
N PHE A 543 11.43 16.64 -3.35
CA PHE A 543 10.46 17.72 -3.27
C PHE A 543 9.07 17.23 -3.68
N GLN A 544 8.08 17.57 -2.88
CA GLN A 544 6.67 17.48 -3.22
C GLN A 544 5.99 18.79 -2.86
N GLY A 545 5.04 19.24 -3.68
CA GLY A 545 4.28 20.44 -3.38
C GLY A 545 2.90 20.44 -4.04
N GLY A 546 1.99 21.16 -3.43
CA GLY A 546 0.63 21.37 -3.89
C GLY A 546 0.20 22.82 -3.76
N LEU A 547 -0.60 23.28 -4.72
CA LEU A 547 -1.25 24.58 -4.68
C LEU A 547 -2.72 24.44 -5.06
N THR A 548 -3.61 24.87 -4.20
CA THR A 548 -5.05 24.95 -4.46
C THR A 548 -5.49 26.40 -4.43
N ALA A 549 -6.18 26.85 -5.48
CA ALA A 549 -6.91 28.12 -5.51
C ALA A 549 -8.41 27.80 -5.44
N LEU A 550 -9.08 28.34 -4.44
CA LEU A 550 -10.53 28.25 -4.25
C LEU A 550 -11.15 29.61 -4.53
N PHE A 551 -12.19 29.61 -5.34
CA PHE A 551 -13.03 30.79 -5.60
C PHE A 551 -14.47 30.50 -5.17
N HIS A 552 -15.03 31.40 -4.40
CA HIS A 552 -16.42 31.35 -3.92
C HIS A 552 -17.02 32.73 -3.99
N GLN A 553 -18.14 32.92 -4.73
CA GLN A 553 -18.76 34.20 -4.93
C GLN A 553 -20.29 34.08 -4.98
N PRO A 554 -21.02 34.69 -4.07
CA PRO A 554 -22.46 34.92 -4.26
C PRO A 554 -22.73 35.79 -5.50
N ILE A 555 -23.66 35.35 -6.37
CA ILE A 555 -23.98 36.03 -7.63
C ILE A 555 -25.41 36.56 -7.69
N GLY A 556 -26.14 36.53 -6.55
CA GLY A 556 -27.51 36.99 -6.42
C GLY A 556 -28.56 35.91 -6.62
N GLY A 557 -29.80 36.16 -6.16
CA GLY A 557 -30.89 35.17 -6.26
C GLY A 557 -30.70 33.92 -5.41
N GLY A 558 -29.87 33.96 -4.38
CA GLY A 558 -29.50 32.80 -3.57
C GLY A 558 -28.49 31.85 -4.27
N LEU A 559 -27.93 32.27 -5.40
CA LEU A 559 -26.97 31.48 -6.15
C LEU A 559 -25.51 31.82 -5.76
N GLU A 560 -24.66 30.82 -5.77
CA GLU A 560 -23.23 30.93 -5.52
C GLU A 560 -22.42 30.25 -6.65
N LEU A 561 -21.36 30.92 -7.08
CA LEU A 561 -20.39 30.39 -8.03
C LEU A 561 -19.18 29.88 -7.26
N ASN A 562 -18.82 28.62 -7.47
CA ASN A 562 -17.66 27.96 -6.87
C ASN A 562 -16.70 27.52 -7.97
N ALA A 563 -15.40 27.73 -7.77
CA ALA A 563 -14.38 27.14 -8.62
C ALA A 563 -13.18 26.69 -7.77
N ALA A 564 -12.52 25.65 -8.22
CA ALA A 564 -11.29 25.16 -7.65
C ALA A 564 -10.28 24.80 -8.73
N LEU A 565 -9.04 25.20 -8.51
CA LEU A 565 -7.89 24.77 -9.30
C LEU A 565 -6.86 24.16 -8.34
N ASN A 566 -6.48 22.90 -8.57
CA ASN A 566 -5.51 22.19 -7.75
C ASN A 566 -4.37 21.68 -8.61
N GLY A 567 -3.17 22.16 -8.34
CA GLY A 567 -1.92 21.68 -8.92
C GLY A 567 -1.11 20.90 -7.88
N ARG A 568 -0.50 19.80 -8.27
CA ARG A 568 0.50 19.08 -7.47
C ARG A 568 1.71 18.76 -8.32
N TYR A 569 2.88 18.79 -7.70
CA TYR A 569 4.14 18.45 -8.35
C TYR A 569 4.97 17.57 -7.42
N GLN A 570 5.70 16.61 -7.99
CA GLN A 570 6.77 15.90 -7.30
C GLN A 570 8.04 15.82 -8.17
N SER A 571 9.18 15.89 -7.53
CA SER A 571 10.47 15.64 -8.16
C SER A 571 10.66 14.14 -8.42
N LYS A 572 11.66 13.79 -9.22
CA LYS A 572 12.02 12.39 -9.50
C LYS A 572 12.33 11.62 -8.22
N SER A 573 12.02 10.31 -8.24
CA SER A 573 12.36 9.35 -7.19
C SER A 573 12.88 8.04 -7.80
N GLN A 574 13.41 7.16 -6.97
CA GLN A 574 13.97 5.87 -7.35
C GLN A 574 13.06 4.75 -6.83
N ALA A 575 12.80 3.74 -7.66
CA ALA A 575 11.99 2.58 -7.29
C ALA A 575 12.82 1.36 -6.83
N ASP A 576 14.16 1.42 -6.94
CA ASP A 576 15.09 0.42 -6.42
C ASP A 576 16.26 1.07 -5.67
N LEU A 577 16.98 0.26 -4.88
CA LEU A 577 18.21 0.71 -4.21
C LEU A 577 19.44 0.65 -5.13
N ASP A 578 19.39 -0.12 -6.21
CA ASP A 578 20.52 -0.36 -7.12
C ASP A 578 20.89 0.90 -7.92
N GLY A 579 20.01 1.90 -7.98
CA GLY A 579 20.20 3.12 -8.75
C GLY A 579 20.09 2.91 -10.27
N ASN A 580 19.40 1.86 -10.70
CA ASN A 580 19.22 1.55 -12.11
C ASN A 580 18.37 2.65 -12.80
N PRO A 581 18.84 3.24 -13.91
CA PRO A 581 18.11 4.29 -14.63
C PRO A 581 16.71 3.90 -15.10
N LEU A 582 16.44 2.61 -15.35
CA LEU A 582 15.11 2.13 -15.75
C LEU A 582 14.10 2.19 -14.60
N PHE A 583 14.57 2.28 -13.34
CA PHE A 583 13.72 2.33 -12.14
C PHE A 583 13.47 3.77 -11.65
N VAL A 584 13.86 4.76 -12.43
CA VAL A 584 13.55 6.15 -12.12
C VAL A 584 12.07 6.44 -12.38
N ILE A 585 11.41 7.00 -11.39
CA ILE A 585 10.12 7.65 -11.54
C ILE A 585 10.40 9.12 -11.81
N ASP A 586 10.12 9.57 -13.03
CA ASP A 586 10.38 10.94 -13.44
C ASP A 586 9.53 11.95 -12.64
N SER A 587 9.98 13.19 -12.61
CA SER A 587 9.18 14.27 -12.04
C SER A 587 7.92 14.52 -12.88
N TYR A 588 6.82 14.79 -12.21
CA TYR A 588 5.56 15.13 -12.90
C TYR A 588 4.71 16.13 -12.13
N GLY A 589 3.84 16.81 -12.86
CA GLY A 589 2.85 17.73 -12.30
C GLY A 589 1.44 17.40 -12.78
N LEU A 590 0.47 17.40 -11.87
CA LEU A 590 -0.93 17.14 -12.20
C LEU A 590 -1.77 18.36 -11.88
N LEU A 591 -2.69 18.69 -12.78
CA LEU A 591 -3.61 19.80 -12.64
C LEU A 591 -5.06 19.29 -12.68
N ASN A 592 -5.84 19.66 -11.66
CA ASN A 592 -7.25 19.37 -11.53
C ASN A 592 -8.02 20.68 -11.44
N ALA A 593 -9.22 20.73 -12.03
CA ALA A 593 -10.06 21.90 -12.00
C ALA A 593 -11.53 21.52 -11.81
N SER A 594 -12.30 22.40 -11.15
CA SER A 594 -13.75 22.31 -11.11
C SER A 594 -14.39 23.70 -11.13
N VAL A 595 -15.59 23.79 -11.67
CA VAL A 595 -16.44 24.96 -11.62
C VAL A 595 -17.87 24.52 -11.39
N GLY A 596 -18.59 25.19 -10.50
CA GLY A 596 -19.95 24.84 -10.14
C GLY A 596 -20.80 26.04 -9.76
N ILE A 597 -22.09 25.85 -9.83
CA ILE A 597 -23.11 26.78 -9.38
C ILE A 597 -24.04 26.05 -8.41
N GLY A 598 -24.37 26.67 -7.29
CA GLY A 598 -25.25 26.10 -6.28
C GLY A 598 -26.22 27.10 -5.70
N ASN A 599 -27.20 26.57 -5.00
CA ASN A 599 -28.12 27.36 -4.18
C ASN A 599 -28.14 26.73 -2.77
N PRO A 600 -27.37 27.25 -1.81
CA PRO A 600 -27.32 26.71 -0.44
C PRO A 600 -28.68 26.69 0.25
N ASP A 601 -29.53 27.71 0.02
CA ASP A 601 -30.87 27.81 0.63
C ASP A 601 -31.80 26.68 0.15
N LYS A 602 -31.60 26.22 -1.08
CA LYS A 602 -32.35 25.11 -1.71
C LYS A 602 -31.62 23.80 -1.66
N GLY A 603 -30.41 23.77 -1.09
CA GLY A 603 -29.64 22.57 -0.85
C GLY A 603 -29.04 21.90 -2.10
N TRP A 604 -28.90 22.56 -3.26
CA TRP A 604 -28.34 21.92 -4.46
C TRP A 604 -27.06 22.62 -4.95
N ASP A 605 -26.19 21.82 -5.56
CA ASP A 605 -24.96 22.22 -6.23
C ASP A 605 -24.75 21.38 -7.49
N LEU A 606 -24.46 22.05 -8.62
CA LEU A 606 -24.10 21.43 -9.89
C LEU A 606 -22.68 21.86 -10.25
N SER A 607 -21.79 20.90 -10.52
CA SER A 607 -20.41 21.19 -10.88
C SER A 607 -19.94 20.37 -12.08
N ILE A 608 -18.99 20.94 -12.83
CA ILE A 608 -18.20 20.27 -13.87
C ILE A 608 -16.77 20.16 -13.31
N TRP A 609 -16.17 19.02 -13.47
CA TRP A 609 -14.82 18.74 -12.98
C TRP A 609 -13.94 18.06 -14.01
N GLY A 610 -12.63 18.27 -13.89
CA GLY A 610 -11.60 17.56 -14.64
C GLY A 610 -10.42 17.23 -13.75
N ARG A 611 -9.88 16.02 -13.87
CA ARG A 611 -8.67 15.55 -13.20
C ARG A 611 -7.60 15.25 -14.23
N ASN A 612 -6.34 15.58 -13.91
CA ASN A 612 -5.22 15.50 -14.83
C ASN A 612 -5.58 16.18 -16.18
N ILE A 613 -6.08 17.42 -16.11
CA ILE A 613 -6.61 18.13 -17.29
C ILE A 613 -5.55 18.46 -18.34
N THR A 614 -4.28 18.36 -18.00
CA THR A 614 -3.11 18.50 -18.89
C THR A 614 -2.75 17.20 -19.60
N ASP A 615 -3.44 16.08 -19.29
CA ASP A 615 -3.16 14.73 -19.77
C ASP A 615 -1.70 14.31 -19.55
N GLU A 616 -1.15 14.69 -18.40
CA GLU A 616 0.21 14.34 -18.01
C GLU A 616 0.37 12.82 -17.96
N TYR A 617 1.37 12.30 -18.68
CA TYR A 617 1.72 10.89 -18.65
C TYR A 617 2.77 10.64 -17.57
N TYR A 618 2.39 9.98 -16.53
CA TYR A 618 3.23 9.66 -15.38
C TYR A 618 3.04 8.21 -14.95
N TRP A 619 3.96 7.73 -14.15
CA TRP A 619 3.87 6.41 -13.52
C TRP A 619 4.17 6.51 -12.02
N SER A 620 3.53 5.63 -11.25
CA SER A 620 3.62 5.60 -9.79
C SER A 620 4.54 4.51 -9.25
N ALA A 621 4.84 3.50 -10.08
CA ALA A 621 5.69 2.38 -9.70
C ALA A 621 6.44 1.83 -10.90
N VAL A 622 7.60 1.24 -10.64
CA VAL A 622 8.42 0.47 -11.58
C VAL A 622 8.82 -0.83 -10.91
N SER A 623 8.80 -1.93 -11.66
CA SER A 623 9.18 -3.26 -11.18
C SER A 623 9.93 -4.03 -12.27
N SER A 624 10.72 -5.03 -11.88
CA SER A 624 11.32 -5.99 -12.80
C SER A 624 10.74 -7.37 -12.54
N ASN A 625 10.21 -7.99 -13.59
CA ASN A 625 9.62 -9.30 -13.53
C ASN A 625 10.21 -10.15 -14.65
N ALA A 626 10.91 -11.22 -14.29
CA ALA A 626 11.48 -12.14 -15.26
C ALA A 626 12.33 -11.45 -16.34
N ASN A 627 13.22 -10.55 -15.93
CA ASN A 627 14.08 -9.69 -16.75
C ASN A 627 13.37 -8.56 -17.49
N VAL A 628 12.06 -8.49 -17.51
CA VAL A 628 11.31 -7.38 -18.11
C VAL A 628 11.09 -6.30 -17.07
N VAL A 629 11.47 -5.06 -17.40
CA VAL A 629 11.17 -3.90 -16.59
C VAL A 629 9.85 -3.30 -17.04
N VAL A 630 8.94 -3.12 -16.10
CA VAL A 630 7.60 -2.60 -16.34
C VAL A 630 7.33 -1.40 -15.44
N ARG A 631 6.48 -0.48 -15.89
CA ARG A 631 5.97 0.63 -15.10
C ARG A 631 4.44 0.61 -15.03
N PHE A 632 3.88 1.19 -13.99
CA PHE A 632 2.45 1.29 -13.77
C PHE A 632 2.02 2.74 -13.97
N PRO A 633 1.28 3.04 -15.06
CA PRO A 633 0.89 4.40 -15.37
C PRO A 633 -0.24 4.87 -14.46
N GLY A 634 -0.26 6.18 -14.16
CA GLY A 634 -1.40 6.84 -13.57
C GLY A 634 -2.54 7.03 -14.59
N LYS A 635 -3.75 7.32 -14.10
CA LYS A 635 -4.92 7.53 -14.96
C LYS A 635 -4.71 8.75 -15.89
N PRO A 636 -5.13 8.65 -17.17
CA PRO A 636 -5.17 9.79 -18.09
C PRO A 636 -6.23 10.80 -17.64
N THR A 637 -6.45 11.87 -18.41
CA THR A 637 -7.49 12.86 -18.15
C THR A 637 -8.85 12.22 -17.94
N THR A 638 -9.48 12.54 -16.80
CA THR A 638 -10.88 12.23 -16.53
C THR A 638 -11.66 13.52 -16.33
N TRP A 639 -12.90 13.56 -16.76
CA TRP A 639 -13.80 14.71 -16.62
C TRP A 639 -15.25 14.25 -16.49
N GLY A 640 -16.05 15.08 -15.87
CA GLY A 640 -17.46 14.78 -15.65
C GLY A 640 -18.22 15.95 -15.06
N ALA A 641 -19.47 15.67 -14.73
CA ALA A 641 -20.35 16.57 -14.02
C ALA A 641 -20.94 15.86 -12.79
N SER A 642 -21.17 16.60 -11.72
CA SER A 642 -21.83 16.10 -10.52
C SER A 642 -22.93 17.03 -10.06
N LEU A 643 -24.05 16.44 -9.62
CA LEU A 643 -25.17 17.11 -8.96
C LEU A 643 -25.25 16.60 -7.52
N ASN A 644 -25.18 17.52 -6.58
CA ASN A 644 -25.39 17.25 -5.16
C ASN A 644 -26.67 17.92 -4.69
N TRP A 645 -27.42 17.21 -3.85
CA TRP A 645 -28.63 17.74 -3.20
C TRP A 645 -28.62 17.36 -1.72
N LYS A 646 -28.82 18.39 -0.86
CA LYS A 646 -28.90 18.27 0.60
C LYS A 646 -30.29 18.68 1.07
N PHE A 647 -30.83 18.01 2.06
CA PHE A 647 -32.15 18.28 2.62
C PHE A 647 -32.17 18.03 4.13
#